data_54171d27f6d84ee5b215502a5d5e41ef
#
_entry.id   54171d27f6d84ee5b215502a5d5e41ef
#
_cell.length_a   1.000
_cell.length_b   1.000
_cell.length_c   1.000
_cell.angle_alpha   90.00
_cell.angle_beta   90.00
_cell.angle_gamma   90.00
#
_symmetry.space_group_name_H-M   'P 1'
#
loop_
_entity.id
_entity.type
_entity.pdbx_description
1 polymer ?
#
loop_
_entity_poly.entity_id
_entity_poly.type
_entity_poly.pdbx_seq_one_letter_code
_entity_poly.pdbx_strand_id
1 'polypeptide(L)'
;MKLRNILIYSLLGFCFAPMAANAQVELSDKKSQKVDLGYGVESSEFLTTAATYTITAEELGRTSAISLSDALYGKLLGLTAVQNTGFKGEEGRGASFNIRGVQTTGETDILVLVDGVERPIDRITVEEVESVTVLKDAAAVALYGHEAVNGVLLVKTKRGAANSGNHLKVGASRKLQFDPDYADMVSAYDYANALNIARVNDGASVAYTEAELQKFLDGSDPFVYPNVNWKDEVFRNTANETNAYISMYGGSENVQYYSQLDYTDARGLYANPDQGDWNSQLKYSKANIRTNVDFQVTSSTRVKTNILAIFMETNGVPNINSNDAWWHLYKVPALAFPIKTAEGTWGGSQTYGDFNLLAKTTGAGFSKTHQRQIWADITLEQDLDMILEGLQFYAGGSYDNSSNTIENRSKGYQYGWNYYDPATGDMMQTTMGTIEDKLVFNHWVDQQWRIGTLNAGFRYATQFGNGDNFAANLNYNTKSEIRDGRSNTWYRQNVNLAAHYDHADRFVADLVLAANGSNRSYPAKWAFSPTLGLGYIFANDIDSGFYGKLRASAGIQHTDYVPAAGLWLENWGGGHGDFFYGSNFAQSWGAFITQFPTSSFRQEAAYKSNLGLDMRIASCLDIVADVFYQQRRNILVSASSLNSSVVGIQSSYDDKGVVASYGAELGIRFAKTFENGFNINATGMATYAKSQILEWIENPAYPNLSIIGTQADAARGLQAVGFFQDQADIDNSPLQQFGQVKVGDIKYKDVNGDNVINENDVVSLDYGTAFPSMNYSFSLGVEFKGFGINAVFQGAGNQIKNLRYVDGVWGALSDNRNLSQEYYNNCFDTAGADALYPRLSAENVANNAQESTIWFRNVAWFKMRDCEIYYRFPASLLKNIKISDAKVFVQGQNLLSFDNIAAMDAENLNTGYPVMKAVNFGLSVVF
;
A
#
# COMPACT_ATOMS: atom_id res chain seq x y z
N MET A 1 -9.39 30.83 1.75
CA MET A 1 -8.18 31.46 2.30
C MET A 1 -8.30 31.97 3.75
N LYS A 2 -9.48 32.10 4.35
CA LYS A 2 -9.66 32.62 5.73
C LYS A 2 -9.74 31.54 6.83
N LEU A 3 -9.99 30.28 6.52
CA LEU A 3 -9.96 29.17 7.50
C LEU A 3 -8.56 28.61 7.78
N ARG A 4 -7.62 28.79 6.86
CA ARG A 4 -6.23 28.29 6.98
C ARG A 4 -5.41 28.99 8.08
N ASN A 5 -5.75 30.23 8.39
CA ASN A 5 -5.01 31.00 9.41
C ASN A 5 -5.55 30.85 10.84
N ILE A 6 -6.80 30.36 11.00
CA ILE A 6 -7.41 30.18 12.31
C ILE A 6 -6.95 28.86 12.98
N LEU A 7 -6.70 27.81 12.20
CA LEU A 7 -6.24 26.53 12.73
C LEU A 7 -4.77 26.55 13.19
N ILE A 8 -3.92 27.36 12.60
CA ILE A 8 -2.50 27.45 12.97
C ILE A 8 -2.30 28.24 14.28
N TYR A 9 -3.12 29.25 14.54
CA TYR A 9 -3.00 30.05 15.77
C TYR A 9 -3.71 29.45 16.97
N SER A 10 -4.69 28.56 16.79
CA SER A 10 -5.34 27.85 17.89
C SER A 10 -4.53 26.65 18.40
N LEU A 11 -3.69 26.02 17.58
CA LEU A 11 -2.80 24.93 17.99
C LEU A 11 -1.56 25.42 18.77
N LEU A 12 -1.08 26.63 18.51
CA LEU A 12 0.06 27.21 19.22
C LEU A 12 -0.29 27.89 20.54
N GLY A 13 -1.55 28.22 20.79
CA GLY A 13 -2.04 28.91 21.99
C GLY A 13 -2.25 28.01 23.22
N PHE A 14 -2.27 26.68 23.05
CA PHE A 14 -2.50 25.75 24.18
C PHE A 14 -1.24 25.26 24.88
N CYS A 15 -0.05 25.64 24.42
CA CYS A 15 1.21 25.06 24.93
C CYS A 15 1.90 25.81 26.07
N PHE A 16 1.42 26.98 26.51
CA PHE A 16 2.11 27.75 27.57
C PHE A 16 1.17 28.33 28.63
N ALA A 17 0.73 27.47 29.54
CA ALA A 17 0.36 27.90 30.88
C ALA A 17 1.25 27.16 31.89
N PRO A 18 1.90 27.83 32.87
CA PRO A 18 2.73 27.15 33.82
C PRO A 18 1.82 26.43 34.83
N MET A 19 1.66 25.12 34.69
CA MET A 19 1.09 24.30 35.76
C MET A 19 2.22 23.55 36.46
N ALA A 20 2.74 24.17 37.49
CA ALA A 20 3.52 23.47 38.49
C ALA A 20 2.53 22.72 39.40
N ALA A 21 2.51 21.43 39.36
CA ALA A 21 2.02 20.53 40.41
C ALA A 21 2.44 19.09 40.10
N ASN A 22 2.97 18.44 41.10
CA ASN A 22 3.47 17.08 41.19
C ASN A 22 2.55 16.06 40.48
N ALA A 23 3.00 15.55 39.35
CA ALA A 23 2.40 14.41 38.70
C ALA A 23 3.50 13.41 38.42
N GLN A 24 3.50 12.29 39.11
CA GLN A 24 4.27 11.11 38.71
C GLN A 24 3.65 10.55 37.41
N VAL A 25 4.39 10.65 36.35
CA VAL A 25 4.04 9.97 35.09
C VAL A 25 4.99 8.81 34.96
N GLU A 26 4.47 7.61 35.00
CA GLU A 26 5.12 6.48 34.41
C GLU A 26 4.92 6.53 32.87
N LEU A 27 5.63 7.39 32.19
CA LEU A 27 6.12 7.03 30.87
C LEU A 27 7.07 5.87 31.14
N SER A 28 6.77 4.71 30.53
CA SER A 28 7.63 3.53 30.65
C SER A 28 9.09 3.98 30.61
N ASP A 29 9.85 3.59 31.60
CA ASP A 29 11.25 3.96 31.75
C ASP A 29 11.94 3.66 30.41
N LYS A 30 12.18 4.70 29.58
CA LYS A 30 12.80 4.54 28.29
C LYS A 30 14.18 3.89 28.40
N LYS A 31 14.85 3.97 29.56
CA LYS A 31 16.08 3.22 29.84
C LYS A 31 15.84 1.72 29.77
N SER A 32 14.70 1.25 30.17
CA SER A 32 14.33 -0.17 30.10
C SER A 32 13.71 -0.56 28.76
N GLN A 33 13.27 0.40 27.96
CA GLN A 33 12.71 0.13 26.64
C GLN A 33 13.82 -0.19 25.64
N LYS A 34 13.94 -1.47 25.33
CA LYS A 34 14.89 -1.95 24.33
C LYS A 34 14.31 -1.80 22.94
N VAL A 35 15.12 -1.29 22.03
CA VAL A 35 14.86 -1.29 20.58
C VAL A 35 15.60 -2.48 20.00
N ASP A 36 14.89 -3.38 19.37
CA ASP A 36 15.46 -4.46 18.60
C ASP A 36 15.97 -3.91 17.27
N LEU A 37 17.27 -3.97 17.05
CA LEU A 37 17.93 -3.60 15.80
C LEU A 37 18.16 -4.82 14.89
N GLY A 38 17.71 -5.99 15.31
CA GLY A 38 17.76 -7.22 14.57
C GLY A 38 18.86 -8.20 15.00
N TYR A 39 18.61 -9.47 14.69
CA TYR A 39 19.49 -10.59 15.08
C TYR A 39 19.87 -10.60 16.56
N GLY A 40 18.98 -10.11 17.44
CA GLY A 40 19.18 -9.99 18.87
C GLY A 40 20.16 -8.90 19.28
N VAL A 41 20.45 -7.95 18.40
CA VAL A 41 21.09 -6.70 18.78
C VAL A 41 20.02 -5.80 19.37
N GLU A 42 19.98 -5.74 20.70
CA GLU A 42 19.07 -4.86 21.42
C GLU A 42 19.84 -3.68 22.00
N SER A 43 19.39 -2.47 21.77
CA SER A 43 19.90 -1.27 22.42
C SER A 43 18.80 -0.57 23.18
N SER A 44 19.15 0.13 24.27
CA SER A 44 18.20 1.05 24.89
C SER A 44 17.86 2.19 23.90
N GLU A 45 16.60 2.61 23.84
CA GLU A 45 16.20 3.77 23.02
C GLU A 45 17.06 5.02 23.33
N PHE A 46 17.57 5.13 24.55
CA PHE A 46 18.49 6.20 24.95
C PHE A 46 19.88 6.06 24.33
N LEU A 47 20.37 4.83 24.17
CA LEU A 47 21.76 4.54 23.78
C LEU A 47 21.87 4.17 22.28
N THR A 48 20.80 4.13 21.52
CA THR A 48 20.89 3.90 20.07
C THR A 48 21.25 5.17 19.31
N THR A 49 22.12 5.06 18.31
CA THR A 49 22.39 6.11 17.32
C THR A 49 21.44 6.03 16.13
N ALA A 50 20.69 4.93 16.01
CA ALA A 50 19.77 4.64 14.91
C ALA A 50 18.52 5.51 14.95
N ALA A 51 18.04 5.93 13.76
CA ALA A 51 16.76 6.61 13.61
C ALA A 51 15.62 5.58 13.57
N THR A 52 14.98 5.37 14.72
CA THR A 52 13.90 4.38 14.89
C THR A 52 12.64 5.03 15.45
N TYR A 53 11.51 4.35 15.30
CA TYR A 53 10.26 4.70 15.99
C TYR A 53 9.46 3.43 16.25
N THR A 54 9.03 3.21 17.49
CA THR A 54 8.34 1.98 17.91
C THR A 54 6.95 2.31 18.44
N ILE A 55 5.98 1.47 18.09
CA ILE A 55 4.64 1.43 18.67
C ILE A 55 4.37 0.10 19.34
N THR A 56 3.59 0.11 20.40
CA THR A 56 3.29 -1.05 21.22
C THR A 56 1.99 -1.74 20.82
N ALA A 57 1.77 -2.97 21.31
CA ALA A 57 0.52 -3.71 21.16
C ALA A 57 -0.71 -2.92 21.62
N GLU A 58 -0.59 -2.11 22.68
CA GLU A 58 -1.70 -1.30 23.19
C GLU A 58 -2.10 -0.20 22.19
N GLU A 59 -1.13 0.51 21.62
CA GLU A 59 -1.38 1.54 20.61
C GLU A 59 -1.93 0.95 19.32
N LEU A 60 -1.45 -0.22 18.93
CA LEU A 60 -1.96 -0.98 17.78
C LEU A 60 -3.41 -1.43 17.98
N GLY A 61 -3.75 -1.91 19.16
CA GLY A 61 -5.09 -2.45 19.48
C GLY A 61 -6.23 -1.41 19.52
N ARG A 62 -5.93 -0.12 19.33
CA ARG A 62 -6.91 0.98 19.29
C ARG A 62 -7.57 1.16 17.91
N THR A 63 -7.54 0.15 17.06
CA THR A 63 -8.10 0.16 15.71
C THR A 63 -9.13 -0.93 15.52
N SER A 64 -10.02 -0.75 14.55
CA SER A 64 -10.91 -1.82 14.07
C SER A 64 -10.28 -2.68 12.98
N ALA A 65 -9.05 -2.38 12.56
CA ALA A 65 -8.31 -3.19 11.59
C ALA A 65 -7.89 -4.53 12.21
N ILE A 66 -8.13 -5.63 11.50
CA ILE A 66 -7.72 -6.96 11.91
C ILE A 66 -6.32 -7.26 11.37
N SER A 67 -6.04 -6.89 10.11
CA SER A 67 -4.72 -7.01 9.52
C SER A 67 -3.77 -5.94 10.08
N LEU A 68 -2.53 -6.34 10.35
CA LEU A 68 -1.50 -5.41 10.82
C LEU A 68 -1.21 -4.32 9.78
N SER A 69 -1.23 -4.63 8.48
CA SER A 69 -1.01 -3.63 7.43
C SER A 69 -1.97 -2.44 7.54
N ASP A 70 -3.25 -2.71 7.78
CA ASP A 70 -4.28 -1.68 7.89
C ASP A 70 -4.29 -0.97 9.26
N ALA A 71 -3.60 -1.54 10.25
CA ALA A 71 -3.49 -0.95 11.59
C ALA A 71 -2.43 0.15 11.69
N LEU A 72 -1.58 0.34 10.67
CA LEU A 72 -0.41 1.22 10.73
C LEU A 72 -0.63 2.64 10.18
N TYR A 73 -1.82 2.95 9.66
CA TYR A 73 -2.12 4.28 9.12
C TYR A 73 -1.88 5.39 10.15
N GLY A 74 -0.95 6.30 9.85
CA GLY A 74 -0.66 7.48 10.67
C GLY A 74 -0.07 7.19 12.06
N LYS A 75 0.52 6.02 12.32
CA LYS A 75 0.98 5.61 13.66
C LYS A 75 2.51 5.57 13.82
N LEU A 76 3.28 5.60 12.75
CA LEU A 76 4.74 5.48 12.80
C LEU A 76 5.42 6.67 12.10
N LEU A 77 6.30 7.36 12.82
CA LEU A 77 7.09 8.48 12.28
C LEU A 77 8.05 8.01 11.18
N GLY A 78 7.97 8.63 10.02
CA GLY A 78 8.78 8.30 8.84
C GLY A 78 8.17 7.22 7.94
N LEU A 79 7.12 6.53 8.40
CA LEU A 79 6.35 5.58 7.57
C LEU A 79 5.14 6.28 6.96
N THR A 80 5.06 6.28 5.65
CA THR A 80 3.85 6.63 4.91
C THR A 80 3.10 5.36 4.56
N ALA A 81 1.89 5.21 5.07
CA ALA A 81 0.99 4.10 4.76
C ALA A 81 -0.22 4.64 4.00
N VAL A 82 -0.49 4.10 2.81
CA VAL A 82 -1.58 4.50 1.90
C VAL A 82 -2.52 3.33 1.70
N GLN A 83 -3.82 3.57 1.78
CA GLN A 83 -4.84 2.55 1.57
C GLN A 83 -5.07 2.29 0.08
N ASN A 84 -4.90 1.03 -0.36
CA ASN A 84 -5.01 0.67 -1.78
C ASN A 84 -6.41 0.18 -2.19
N THR A 85 -7.14 -0.46 -1.27
CA THR A 85 -8.46 -1.05 -1.58
C THR A 85 -9.29 -1.19 -0.31
N GLY A 86 -10.60 -1.25 -0.49
CA GLY A 86 -11.53 -1.60 0.59
C GLY A 86 -11.69 -3.11 0.82
N PHE A 87 -11.26 -3.95 -0.13
CA PHE A 87 -11.38 -5.41 -0.02
C PHE A 87 -10.11 -6.03 0.58
N LYS A 88 -10.34 -7.06 1.41
CA LYS A 88 -9.29 -7.84 2.06
C LYS A 88 -9.30 -9.27 1.48
N GLY A 89 -8.16 -9.89 1.35
CA GLY A 89 -8.07 -11.29 0.97
C GLY A 89 -7.11 -11.62 -0.15
N GLU A 90 -6.67 -10.64 -0.93
CA GLU A 90 -5.61 -10.84 -1.91
C GLU A 90 -4.26 -10.46 -1.30
N GLU A 91 -3.23 -11.27 -1.57
CA GLU A 91 -1.86 -10.99 -1.14
C GLU A 91 -1.34 -9.72 -1.82
N GLY A 92 -0.69 -8.83 -1.02
CA GLY A 92 -0.14 -7.58 -1.53
C GLY A 92 -1.16 -6.46 -1.78
N ARG A 93 -2.44 -6.65 -1.46
CA ARG A 93 -3.47 -5.61 -1.59
C ARG A 93 -3.80 -4.88 -0.27
N GLY A 94 -3.01 -5.09 0.77
CA GLY A 94 -3.05 -4.28 1.99
C GLY A 94 -2.56 -2.84 1.75
N ALA A 95 -2.21 -2.13 2.83
CA ALA A 95 -1.61 -0.81 2.72
C ALA A 95 -0.29 -0.85 1.93
N SER A 96 -0.06 0.14 1.07
CA SER A 96 1.26 0.41 0.50
C SER A 96 2.09 1.22 1.48
N PHE A 97 3.36 0.85 1.61
CA PHE A 97 4.27 1.46 2.55
C PHE A 97 5.44 2.12 1.85
N ASN A 98 5.86 3.25 2.39
CA ASN A 98 7.10 3.91 1.99
C ASN A 98 7.74 4.56 3.23
N ILE A 99 9.07 4.49 3.32
CA ILE A 99 9.83 5.15 4.38
C ILE A 99 10.63 6.30 3.76
N ARG A 100 10.38 7.54 4.23
CA ARG A 100 11.09 8.75 3.80
C ARG A 100 10.94 9.09 2.32
N GLY A 101 9.79 8.80 1.70
CA GLY A 101 9.47 9.14 0.32
C GLY A 101 10.20 8.29 -0.73
N VAL A 102 9.96 8.59 -2.00
CA VAL A 102 10.58 7.90 -3.14
C VAL A 102 12.05 8.33 -3.26
N GLN A 103 12.96 7.37 -3.18
CA GLN A 103 14.40 7.60 -3.05
C GLN A 103 15.21 7.16 -4.28
N THR A 104 14.59 6.45 -5.20
CA THR A 104 15.19 5.90 -6.41
C THR A 104 14.15 5.79 -7.51
N THR A 105 14.56 5.58 -8.74
CA THR A 105 13.68 5.20 -9.87
C THR A 105 13.51 3.70 -10.01
N GLY A 106 14.21 2.91 -9.17
CA GLY A 106 14.12 1.46 -9.10
C GLY A 106 13.07 0.99 -8.09
N GLU A 107 13.37 -0.11 -7.40
CA GLU A 107 12.51 -0.70 -6.38
C GLU A 107 12.45 0.16 -5.12
N THR A 108 11.26 0.52 -4.68
CA THR A 108 11.02 1.37 -3.49
C THR A 108 10.40 0.62 -2.31
N ASP A 109 10.15 -0.68 -2.45
CA ASP A 109 9.55 -1.50 -1.42
C ASP A 109 10.42 -1.57 -0.16
N ILE A 110 9.77 -1.55 0.99
CA ILE A 110 10.43 -1.67 2.29
C ILE A 110 10.53 -3.14 2.68
N LEU A 111 11.55 -3.50 3.46
CA LEU A 111 11.67 -4.83 4.02
C LEU A 111 10.78 -4.97 5.26
N VAL A 112 9.88 -5.97 5.26
CA VAL A 112 9.08 -6.31 6.43
C VAL A 112 9.59 -7.60 7.06
N LEU A 113 10.00 -7.52 8.32
CA LEU A 113 10.49 -8.65 9.08
C LEU A 113 9.56 -8.98 10.24
N VAL A 114 9.10 -10.23 10.31
CA VAL A 114 8.31 -10.77 11.43
C VAL A 114 9.20 -11.74 12.20
N ASP A 115 9.54 -11.37 13.43
CA ASP A 115 10.51 -12.10 14.27
C ASP A 115 11.85 -12.37 13.57
N GLY A 116 12.31 -11.42 12.75
CA GLY A 116 13.58 -11.49 12.01
C GLY A 116 13.53 -12.20 10.66
N VAL A 117 12.37 -12.68 10.21
CA VAL A 117 12.17 -13.34 8.92
C VAL A 117 11.27 -12.48 8.02
N GLU A 118 11.62 -12.32 6.74
CA GLU A 118 10.79 -11.60 5.77
C GLU A 118 9.48 -12.34 5.52
N ARG A 119 8.36 -11.66 5.80
CA ARG A 119 7.00 -12.22 5.72
C ARG A 119 5.98 -11.15 5.33
N PRO A 120 4.92 -11.53 4.60
CA PRO A 120 3.83 -10.60 4.25
C PRO A 120 3.10 -10.08 5.49
N ILE A 121 3.09 -8.76 5.68
CA ILE A 121 2.50 -8.08 6.85
C ILE A 121 0.97 -8.21 6.92
N ASP A 122 0.30 -8.32 5.78
CA ASP A 122 -1.16 -8.46 5.67
C ASP A 122 -1.70 -9.80 6.21
N ARG A 123 -0.81 -10.77 6.44
CA ARG A 123 -1.14 -12.07 7.02
C ARG A 123 -1.19 -12.06 8.54
N ILE A 124 -0.52 -11.11 9.18
CA ILE A 124 -0.46 -10.96 10.64
C ILE A 124 -1.70 -10.26 11.16
N THR A 125 -2.26 -10.73 12.27
CA THR A 125 -3.34 -10.05 12.98
C THR A 125 -2.78 -9.12 14.05
N VAL A 126 -3.49 -8.03 14.32
CA VAL A 126 -3.07 -7.04 15.33
C VAL A 126 -2.88 -7.69 16.71
N GLU A 127 -3.71 -8.68 17.05
CA GLU A 127 -3.64 -9.35 18.36
C GLU A 127 -2.37 -10.21 18.55
N GLU A 128 -1.72 -10.65 17.46
CA GLU A 128 -0.46 -11.43 17.53
C GLU A 128 0.76 -10.58 17.87
N VAL A 129 0.67 -9.23 17.71
CA VAL A 129 1.81 -8.34 17.71
C VAL A 129 2.10 -7.79 19.11
N GLU A 130 3.38 -7.79 19.50
CA GLU A 130 3.90 -7.12 20.69
C GLU A 130 4.30 -5.68 20.39
N SER A 131 5.03 -5.47 19.28
CA SER A 131 5.49 -4.14 18.85
C SER A 131 5.79 -4.10 17.36
N VAL A 132 5.78 -2.88 16.80
CA VAL A 132 6.25 -2.61 15.45
C VAL A 132 7.24 -1.46 15.51
N THR A 133 8.42 -1.67 14.93
CA THR A 133 9.50 -0.67 14.88
C THR A 133 9.85 -0.36 13.43
N VAL A 134 9.90 0.91 13.07
CA VAL A 134 10.43 1.36 11.79
C VAL A 134 11.91 1.72 11.92
N LEU A 135 12.74 1.20 11.00
CA LEU A 135 14.18 1.47 10.91
C LEU A 135 14.43 2.27 9.63
N LYS A 136 15.09 3.43 9.74
CA LYS A 136 15.07 4.42 8.66
C LYS A 136 16.43 4.77 8.08
N ASP A 137 17.44 4.93 8.93
CA ASP A 137 18.78 5.41 8.54
C ASP A 137 19.79 4.27 8.33
N ALA A 138 20.98 4.62 7.93
CA ALA A 138 22.02 3.62 7.67
C ALA A 138 22.36 2.79 8.91
N ALA A 139 22.44 3.39 10.10
CA ALA A 139 22.77 2.68 11.33
C ALA A 139 21.72 1.64 11.71
N ALA A 140 20.45 1.93 11.42
CA ALA A 140 19.34 1.03 11.71
C ALA A 140 19.24 -0.16 10.74
N VAL A 141 19.54 0.02 9.44
CA VAL A 141 19.25 -0.99 8.41
C VAL A 141 20.43 -1.82 7.97
N ALA A 142 21.66 -1.47 8.40
CA ALA A 142 22.90 -2.06 7.89
C ALA A 142 23.01 -3.58 8.06
N LEU A 143 22.36 -4.15 9.09
CA LEU A 143 22.40 -5.59 9.40
C LEU A 143 21.57 -6.46 8.46
N TYR A 144 20.66 -5.88 7.69
CA TYR A 144 19.63 -6.65 6.97
C TYR A 144 19.93 -6.87 5.48
N GLY A 145 21.10 -6.44 5.01
CA GLY A 145 21.56 -6.71 3.65
C GLY A 145 20.86 -5.90 2.56
N HIS A 146 20.77 -6.47 1.36
CA HIS A 146 20.33 -5.78 0.15
C HIS A 146 18.87 -5.29 0.19
N GLU A 147 17.98 -6.02 0.84
CA GLU A 147 16.55 -5.75 0.86
C GLU A 147 16.19 -4.57 1.76
N ALA A 148 17.08 -4.20 2.69
CA ALA A 148 16.84 -3.17 3.70
C ALA A 148 17.11 -1.73 3.23
N VAL A 149 17.59 -1.56 2.01
CA VAL A 149 18.07 -0.26 1.50
C VAL A 149 16.99 0.84 1.55
N ASN A 150 15.71 0.49 1.41
CA ASN A 150 14.58 1.44 1.47
C ASN A 150 14.01 1.61 2.88
N GLY A 151 14.60 0.95 3.88
CA GLY A 151 14.11 0.92 5.25
C GLY A 151 13.49 -0.41 5.64
N VAL A 152 13.31 -0.62 6.93
CA VAL A 152 12.83 -1.89 7.50
C VAL A 152 11.68 -1.63 8.46
N LEU A 153 10.66 -2.49 8.39
CA LEU A 153 9.60 -2.59 9.37
C LEU A 153 9.77 -3.89 10.16
N LEU A 154 10.17 -3.77 11.42
CA LEU A 154 10.32 -4.90 12.34
C LEU A 154 9.01 -5.15 13.08
N VAL A 155 8.46 -6.33 12.96
CA VAL A 155 7.29 -6.80 13.69
C VAL A 155 7.75 -7.85 14.69
N LYS A 156 7.54 -7.58 15.97
CA LYS A 156 7.78 -8.51 17.05
C LYS A 156 6.45 -9.12 17.49
N THR A 157 6.38 -10.44 17.56
CA THR A 157 5.16 -11.13 17.97
C THR A 157 5.18 -11.44 19.46
N LYS A 158 3.98 -11.58 20.06
CA LYS A 158 3.82 -11.83 21.49
C LYS A 158 4.44 -13.17 21.92
N ARG A 159 5.02 -13.17 23.12
CA ARG A 159 5.59 -14.36 23.78
C ARG A 159 5.09 -14.46 25.22
N GLY A 160 5.30 -15.61 25.83
CA GLY A 160 5.10 -15.77 27.27
C GLY A 160 6.21 -15.09 28.06
N ALA A 161 5.93 -14.80 29.33
CA ALA A 161 6.92 -14.29 30.27
C ALA A 161 7.22 -15.34 31.37
N ALA A 162 8.47 -15.35 31.83
CA ALA A 162 8.89 -16.24 32.91
C ALA A 162 8.09 -15.96 34.20
N ASN A 163 7.63 -17.02 34.85
CA ASN A 163 6.89 -16.95 36.12
C ASN A 163 5.62 -16.08 36.10
N SER A 164 5.03 -15.85 34.91
CA SER A 164 3.84 -14.97 34.73
C SER A 164 2.51 -15.67 35.05
N GLY A 165 2.52 -16.95 35.38
CA GLY A 165 1.27 -17.74 35.47
C GLY A 165 0.68 -18.03 34.09
N ASN A 166 -0.53 -18.58 34.10
CA ASN A 166 -1.25 -18.89 32.87
C ASN A 166 -2.43 -17.93 32.72
N HIS A 167 -2.53 -17.32 31.56
CA HIS A 167 -3.59 -16.40 31.19
C HIS A 167 -4.34 -16.91 29.97
N LEU A 168 -5.64 -16.71 29.96
CA LEU A 168 -6.52 -16.98 28.83
C LEU A 168 -7.20 -15.67 28.44
N LYS A 169 -6.94 -15.19 27.22
CA LYS A 169 -7.61 -14.02 26.66
C LYS A 169 -8.56 -14.44 25.56
N VAL A 170 -9.80 -13.95 25.61
CA VAL A 170 -10.83 -14.20 24.61
C VAL A 170 -11.37 -12.86 24.13
N GLY A 171 -11.49 -12.68 22.83
CA GLY A 171 -12.09 -11.50 22.24
C GLY A 171 -12.98 -11.83 21.06
N ALA A 172 -13.97 -10.99 20.85
CA ALA A 172 -14.85 -11.05 19.69
C ALA A 172 -15.30 -9.64 19.28
N SER A 173 -15.43 -9.43 17.97
CA SER A 173 -15.94 -8.17 17.44
C SER A 173 -16.78 -8.39 16.17
N ARG A 174 -17.69 -7.43 15.93
CA ARG A 174 -18.51 -7.35 14.73
C ARG A 174 -18.40 -5.96 14.13
N LYS A 175 -17.87 -5.89 12.91
CA LYS A 175 -17.72 -4.67 12.13
C LYS A 175 -18.84 -4.57 11.11
N LEU A 176 -19.53 -3.44 11.09
CA LEU A 176 -20.43 -3.02 10.04
C LEU A 176 -19.72 -1.98 9.18
N GLN A 177 -19.63 -2.26 7.89
CA GLN A 177 -19.10 -1.35 6.89
C GLN A 177 -20.27 -0.74 6.11
N PHE A 178 -20.20 0.54 5.79
CA PHE A 178 -21.27 1.28 5.13
C PHE A 178 -20.70 2.45 4.32
N ASP A 179 -21.57 3.08 3.52
CA ASP A 179 -21.23 4.24 2.71
C ASP A 179 -20.01 3.96 1.80
N PRO A 180 -20.13 2.98 0.88
CA PRO A 180 -19.07 2.69 -0.06
C PRO A 180 -18.83 3.89 -0.99
N ASP A 181 -17.58 4.31 -1.08
CA ASP A 181 -17.18 5.48 -1.87
C ASP A 181 -16.92 5.07 -3.32
N TYR A 182 -17.85 5.39 -4.21
CA TYR A 182 -17.73 5.17 -5.65
C TYR A 182 -18.51 6.24 -6.44
N ALA A 183 -18.03 6.52 -7.67
CA ALA A 183 -18.59 7.54 -8.52
C ALA A 183 -20.04 7.21 -8.94
N ASP A 184 -20.89 8.21 -8.92
CA ASP A 184 -22.25 8.13 -9.48
C ASP A 184 -22.18 8.23 -11.01
N MET A 185 -22.87 7.32 -11.70
CA MET A 185 -23.04 7.32 -13.15
C MET A 185 -24.33 8.04 -13.53
N VAL A 186 -24.37 8.62 -14.72
CA VAL A 186 -25.55 9.32 -15.24
C VAL A 186 -26.69 8.33 -15.55
N SER A 187 -27.94 8.86 -15.59
CA SER A 187 -29.11 8.11 -16.03
C SER A 187 -29.04 7.76 -17.51
N ALA A 188 -29.90 6.83 -17.96
CA ALA A 188 -30.01 6.49 -19.39
C ALA A 188 -30.38 7.73 -20.24
N TYR A 189 -31.29 8.59 -19.76
CA TYR A 189 -31.64 9.83 -20.43
C TYR A 189 -30.45 10.78 -20.56
N ASP A 190 -29.71 11.02 -19.47
CA ASP A 190 -28.58 11.95 -19.48
C ASP A 190 -27.46 11.39 -20.37
N TYR A 191 -27.21 10.06 -20.32
CA TYR A 191 -26.24 9.43 -21.22
C TYR A 191 -26.64 9.56 -22.69
N ALA A 192 -27.90 9.27 -23.04
CA ALA A 192 -28.40 9.37 -24.41
C ALA A 192 -28.31 10.81 -24.94
N ASN A 193 -28.66 11.80 -24.08
CA ASN A 193 -28.56 13.22 -24.41
C ASN A 193 -27.07 13.63 -24.57
N ALA A 194 -26.20 13.21 -23.66
CA ALA A 194 -24.75 13.44 -23.75
C ALA A 194 -24.14 12.82 -25.03
N LEU A 195 -24.59 11.64 -25.41
CA LEU A 195 -24.16 10.99 -26.65
C LEU A 195 -24.63 11.76 -27.88
N ASN A 196 -25.84 12.30 -27.88
CA ASN A 196 -26.33 13.17 -28.95
C ASN A 196 -25.46 14.45 -29.06
N ILE A 197 -25.14 15.10 -27.94
CA ILE A 197 -24.22 16.26 -27.89
C ILE A 197 -22.85 15.86 -28.45
N ALA A 198 -22.28 14.76 -27.97
CA ALA A 198 -20.99 14.27 -28.40
C ALA A 198 -20.93 14.03 -29.93
N ARG A 199 -21.95 13.37 -30.49
CA ARG A 199 -22.01 13.11 -31.92
C ARG A 199 -22.17 14.39 -32.76
N VAL A 200 -22.95 15.34 -32.28
CA VAL A 200 -23.07 16.66 -32.93
C VAL A 200 -21.74 17.38 -32.90
N ASN A 201 -21.04 17.39 -31.79
CA ASN A 201 -19.68 17.94 -31.65
C ASN A 201 -18.68 17.28 -32.62
N ASP A 202 -18.84 15.98 -32.86
CA ASP A 202 -18.00 15.24 -33.79
C ASP A 202 -18.42 15.43 -35.28
N GLY A 203 -19.58 16.11 -35.53
CA GLY A 203 -20.09 16.36 -36.87
C GLY A 203 -20.96 15.21 -37.40
N ALA A 204 -21.41 14.30 -36.53
CA ALA A 204 -22.31 13.21 -36.87
C ALA A 204 -23.78 13.53 -36.52
N SER A 205 -24.71 12.75 -37.03
CA SER A 205 -26.14 12.86 -36.66
C SER A 205 -26.35 12.36 -35.23
N VAL A 206 -27.40 12.86 -34.57
CA VAL A 206 -27.84 12.38 -33.24
C VAL A 206 -28.04 10.85 -33.26
N ALA A 207 -27.76 10.22 -32.15
CA ALA A 207 -28.00 8.79 -31.97
C ALA A 207 -29.47 8.50 -31.65
N TYR A 208 -30.12 9.39 -30.90
CA TYR A 208 -31.47 9.23 -30.40
C TYR A 208 -32.31 10.44 -30.77
N THR A 209 -33.52 10.19 -31.26
CA THR A 209 -34.54 11.20 -31.49
C THR A 209 -35.15 11.72 -30.17
N GLU A 210 -35.82 12.86 -30.18
CA GLU A 210 -36.49 13.39 -29.00
C GLU A 210 -37.56 12.42 -28.44
N ALA A 211 -38.23 11.68 -29.30
CA ALA A 211 -39.21 10.66 -28.91
C ALA A 211 -38.56 9.47 -28.19
N GLU A 212 -37.37 9.09 -28.58
CA GLU A 212 -36.58 8.02 -27.92
C GLU A 212 -35.99 8.51 -26.60
N LEU A 213 -35.49 9.76 -26.56
CA LEU A 213 -35.02 10.37 -25.30
C LEU A 213 -36.17 10.40 -24.26
N GLN A 214 -37.42 10.73 -24.71
CA GLN A 214 -38.58 10.73 -23.81
C GLN A 214 -38.85 9.33 -23.23
N LYS A 215 -38.68 8.25 -24.02
CA LYS A 215 -38.85 6.86 -23.53
C LYS A 215 -37.84 6.46 -22.44
N PHE A 216 -36.59 6.93 -22.55
CA PHE A 216 -35.61 6.76 -21.45
C PHE A 216 -36.01 7.51 -20.19
N LEU A 217 -36.61 8.70 -20.35
CA LEU A 217 -37.00 9.56 -19.22
C LEU A 217 -38.23 9.02 -18.49
N ASP A 218 -39.25 8.59 -19.21
CA ASP A 218 -40.54 8.16 -18.64
C ASP A 218 -40.63 6.64 -18.38
N GLY A 219 -39.67 5.87 -18.89
CA GLY A 219 -39.63 4.42 -18.71
C GLY A 219 -40.77 3.65 -19.39
N SER A 220 -41.38 4.22 -20.40
CA SER A 220 -42.55 3.65 -21.08
C SER A 220 -42.23 2.38 -21.88
N ASP A 221 -40.97 2.14 -22.19
CA ASP A 221 -40.49 1.00 -23.00
C ASP A 221 -39.16 0.44 -22.47
N PRO A 222 -39.16 -0.21 -21.30
CA PRO A 222 -37.95 -0.57 -20.56
C PRO A 222 -37.16 -1.71 -21.19
N PHE A 223 -37.69 -2.45 -22.15
CA PHE A 223 -37.00 -3.52 -22.80
C PHE A 223 -36.14 -3.08 -24.01
N VAL A 224 -36.56 -2.03 -24.70
CA VAL A 224 -35.83 -1.45 -25.82
C VAL A 224 -35.08 -0.18 -25.42
N TYR A 225 -35.63 0.60 -24.48
CA TYR A 225 -35.05 1.83 -23.93
C TYR A 225 -34.86 1.70 -22.41
N PRO A 226 -33.95 0.82 -21.97
CA PRO A 226 -33.75 0.55 -20.54
C PRO A 226 -33.08 1.71 -19.82
N ASN A 227 -33.36 1.79 -18.50
CA ASN A 227 -32.66 2.66 -17.58
C ASN A 227 -32.30 1.88 -16.30
N VAL A 228 -31.16 1.19 -16.33
CA VAL A 228 -30.73 0.29 -15.25
C VAL A 228 -29.69 0.96 -14.37
N ASN A 229 -30.02 1.15 -13.10
CA ASN A 229 -29.02 1.52 -12.10
C ASN A 229 -28.27 0.26 -11.63
N TRP A 230 -27.20 -0.08 -12.33
CA TRP A 230 -26.40 -1.27 -12.05
C TRP A 230 -25.87 -1.34 -10.62
N LYS A 231 -25.61 -0.18 -10.02
CA LYS A 231 -25.16 -0.07 -8.63
C LYS A 231 -26.21 -0.65 -7.68
N ASP A 232 -27.43 -0.18 -7.76
CA ASP A 232 -28.50 -0.56 -6.83
C ASP A 232 -29.00 -2.00 -7.09
N GLU A 233 -28.89 -2.49 -8.32
CA GLU A 233 -29.29 -3.84 -8.68
C GLU A 233 -28.30 -4.92 -8.22
N VAL A 234 -27.01 -4.60 -8.26
CA VAL A 234 -25.94 -5.60 -8.04
C VAL A 234 -25.34 -5.51 -6.64
N PHE A 235 -25.30 -4.30 -6.05
CA PHE A 235 -24.55 -4.06 -4.82
C PHE A 235 -25.46 -3.58 -3.68
N ARG A 236 -25.08 -3.95 -2.46
CA ARG A 236 -25.61 -3.42 -1.21
C ARG A 236 -24.73 -2.26 -0.74
N ASN A 237 -25.33 -1.37 0.05
CA ASN A 237 -24.61 -0.25 0.67
C ASN A 237 -23.91 -0.66 1.99
N THR A 238 -23.99 -1.94 2.41
CA THR A 238 -23.41 -2.41 3.66
C THR A 238 -22.71 -3.75 3.50
N ALA A 239 -21.55 -3.88 4.12
CA ALA A 239 -20.83 -5.14 4.27
C ALA A 239 -20.56 -5.40 5.75
N ASN A 240 -20.11 -6.61 6.09
CA ASN A 240 -19.83 -6.93 7.47
C ASN A 240 -18.62 -7.85 7.62
N GLU A 241 -17.97 -7.73 8.79
CA GLU A 241 -16.81 -8.52 9.15
C GLU A 241 -16.97 -8.95 10.61
N THR A 242 -16.66 -10.20 10.91
CA THR A 242 -16.64 -10.75 12.26
C THR A 242 -15.25 -11.28 12.56
N ASN A 243 -14.73 -10.95 13.71
CA ASN A 243 -13.48 -11.52 14.22
C ASN A 243 -13.71 -12.14 15.61
N ALA A 244 -13.06 -13.26 15.86
CA ALA A 244 -13.02 -13.88 17.18
C ALA A 244 -11.65 -14.50 17.39
N TYR A 245 -11.08 -14.32 18.58
CA TYR A 245 -9.80 -14.90 18.92
C TYR A 245 -9.79 -15.45 20.35
N ILE A 246 -8.91 -16.43 20.53
CA ILE A 246 -8.55 -16.97 21.83
C ILE A 246 -7.04 -17.09 21.89
N SER A 247 -6.42 -16.54 22.95
CA SER A 247 -4.99 -16.67 23.16
C SER A 247 -4.70 -17.15 24.59
N MET A 248 -3.71 -18.03 24.68
CA MET A 248 -3.19 -18.55 25.94
C MET A 248 -1.73 -18.17 26.05
N TYR A 249 -1.33 -17.60 27.16
CA TYR A 249 0.04 -17.20 27.39
C TYR A 249 0.44 -17.33 28.83
N GLY A 250 1.72 -17.54 29.06
CA GLY A 250 2.26 -17.72 30.39
C GLY A 250 3.65 -18.35 30.36
N GLY A 251 4.10 -18.80 31.50
CA GLY A 251 5.36 -19.52 31.56
C GLY A 251 5.91 -19.72 32.95
N SER A 252 6.77 -20.75 33.04
CA SER A 252 7.66 -21.01 34.15
C SER A 252 9.06 -20.46 33.83
N GLU A 253 10.05 -20.71 34.71
CA GLU A 253 11.46 -20.40 34.38
C GLU A 253 11.95 -21.14 33.13
N ASN A 254 11.51 -22.39 32.94
CA ASN A 254 12.02 -23.26 31.90
C ASN A 254 11.21 -23.23 30.62
N VAL A 255 9.95 -22.86 30.65
CA VAL A 255 9.07 -22.86 29.46
C VAL A 255 8.20 -21.62 29.49
N GLN A 256 8.28 -20.82 28.45
CA GLN A 256 7.41 -19.66 28.22
C GLN A 256 6.68 -19.87 26.91
N TYR A 257 5.38 -19.54 26.86
CA TYR A 257 4.58 -19.83 25.70
C TYR A 257 3.52 -18.75 25.43
N TYR A 258 3.24 -18.55 24.15
CA TYR A 258 2.09 -17.82 23.63
C TYR A 258 1.47 -18.65 22.51
N SER A 259 0.18 -18.93 22.63
CA SER A 259 -0.56 -19.63 21.58
C SER A 259 -1.87 -18.91 21.31
N GLN A 260 -2.22 -18.73 20.03
CA GLN A 260 -3.41 -18.00 19.58
C GLN A 260 -4.10 -18.73 18.44
N LEU A 261 -5.42 -18.76 18.49
CA LEU A 261 -6.30 -19.01 17.36
C LEU A 261 -7.10 -17.73 17.10
N ASP A 262 -7.01 -17.22 15.89
CA ASP A 262 -7.78 -16.07 15.41
C ASP A 262 -8.61 -16.50 14.19
N TYR A 263 -9.86 -16.12 14.13
CA TYR A 263 -10.74 -16.38 13.01
C TYR A 263 -11.46 -15.11 12.57
N THR A 264 -11.37 -14.83 11.28
CA THR A 264 -12.03 -13.69 10.61
C THR A 264 -12.96 -14.21 9.51
N ASP A 265 -14.19 -13.69 9.44
CA ASP A 265 -15.13 -13.88 8.34
C ASP A 265 -15.63 -12.49 7.87
N ALA A 266 -15.38 -12.17 6.62
CA ALA A 266 -15.82 -10.92 5.99
C ALA A 266 -16.67 -11.21 4.77
N ARG A 267 -17.77 -10.47 4.60
CA ARG A 267 -18.69 -10.59 3.47
C ARG A 267 -18.82 -9.28 2.73
N GLY A 268 -18.72 -9.36 1.41
CA GLY A 268 -18.75 -8.21 0.53
C GLY A 268 -20.14 -7.68 0.20
N LEU A 269 -20.23 -6.96 -0.90
CA LEU A 269 -21.35 -6.08 -1.23
C LEU A 269 -22.38 -6.67 -2.22
N TYR A 270 -22.24 -7.90 -2.73
CA TYR A 270 -23.24 -8.42 -3.68
C TYR A 270 -24.62 -8.55 -3.02
N ALA A 271 -25.66 -8.04 -3.72
CA ALA A 271 -27.02 -7.97 -3.18
C ALA A 271 -27.71 -9.34 -3.13
N ASN A 272 -27.57 -10.15 -4.17
CA ASN A 272 -28.28 -11.42 -4.36
C ASN A 272 -27.34 -12.60 -4.64
N PRO A 273 -26.41 -12.92 -3.73
CA PRO A 273 -25.37 -13.92 -3.98
C PRO A 273 -25.82 -15.36 -3.80
N ASP A 274 -26.95 -15.59 -3.10
CA ASP A 274 -27.44 -16.94 -2.76
C ASP A 274 -28.37 -17.44 -3.87
N GLN A 275 -27.99 -18.54 -4.49
CA GLN A 275 -28.73 -19.18 -5.58
C GLN A 275 -29.26 -20.56 -5.17
N GLY A 276 -29.31 -20.87 -3.88
CA GLY A 276 -29.73 -22.16 -3.32
C GLY A 276 -28.61 -23.20 -3.37
N ASP A 277 -28.21 -23.62 -4.56
CA ASP A 277 -27.15 -24.64 -4.75
C ASP A 277 -25.74 -24.08 -4.58
N TRP A 278 -25.54 -22.78 -4.77
CA TRP A 278 -24.26 -22.11 -4.57
C TRP A 278 -24.44 -20.66 -4.09
N ASN A 279 -23.37 -20.09 -3.60
CA ASN A 279 -23.33 -18.69 -3.16
C ASN A 279 -22.10 -18.00 -3.77
N SER A 280 -22.32 -16.95 -4.53
CA SER A 280 -21.29 -16.17 -5.24
C SER A 280 -20.82 -14.94 -4.46
N GLN A 281 -21.27 -14.76 -3.20
CA GLN A 281 -20.87 -13.62 -2.38
C GLN A 281 -19.36 -13.52 -2.33
N LEU A 282 -18.86 -12.32 -2.52
CA LEU A 282 -17.49 -12.01 -2.21
C LEU A 282 -17.27 -12.22 -0.70
N LYS A 283 -16.59 -13.29 -0.36
CA LYS A 283 -16.35 -13.69 1.01
C LYS A 283 -14.87 -13.93 1.24
N TYR A 284 -14.38 -13.52 2.39
CA TYR A 284 -13.04 -13.77 2.88
C TYR A 284 -13.11 -14.41 4.26
N SER A 285 -12.48 -15.56 4.42
CA SER A 285 -12.33 -16.22 5.71
C SER A 285 -10.86 -16.50 5.96
N LYS A 286 -10.36 -16.20 7.17
CA LYS A 286 -8.99 -16.46 7.58
C LYS A 286 -8.95 -17.04 8.97
N ALA A 287 -8.16 -18.11 9.15
CA ALA A 287 -7.80 -18.64 10.45
C ALA A 287 -6.28 -18.61 10.61
N ASN A 288 -5.79 -17.94 11.65
CA ASN A 288 -4.39 -17.94 12.06
C ASN A 288 -4.23 -18.78 13.33
N ILE A 289 -3.29 -19.73 13.30
CA ILE A 289 -2.92 -20.53 14.47
C ILE A 289 -1.43 -20.25 14.73
N ARG A 290 -1.15 -19.43 15.75
CA ARG A 290 0.21 -19.10 16.16
C ARG A 290 0.59 -19.82 17.43
N THR A 291 1.83 -20.31 17.50
CA THR A 291 2.42 -20.85 18.73
C THR A 291 3.88 -20.44 18.80
N ASN A 292 4.22 -19.64 19.80
CA ASN A 292 5.59 -19.24 20.12
C ASN A 292 5.96 -19.87 21.46
N VAL A 293 7.06 -20.62 21.51
CA VAL A 293 7.54 -21.29 22.72
C VAL A 293 9.02 -21.09 22.90
N ASP A 294 9.42 -20.72 24.10
CA ASP A 294 10.80 -20.59 24.54
C ASP A 294 11.07 -21.67 25.59
N PHE A 295 12.10 -22.48 25.35
CA PHE A 295 12.53 -23.55 26.24
C PHE A 295 13.93 -23.20 26.79
N GLN A 296 14.06 -23.11 28.11
CA GLN A 296 15.37 -23.16 28.78
C GLN A 296 15.74 -24.62 28.98
N VAL A 297 16.59 -25.15 28.08
CA VAL A 297 16.96 -26.59 28.07
C VAL A 297 17.96 -26.90 29.15
N THR A 298 18.97 -26.00 29.31
CA THR A 298 19.93 -26.02 30.41
C THR A 298 20.07 -24.59 30.94
N SER A 299 20.83 -24.36 32.00
CA SER A 299 21.10 -23.02 32.50
C SER A 299 21.75 -22.07 31.48
N SER A 300 22.42 -22.65 30.46
CA SER A 300 23.14 -21.92 29.42
C SER A 300 22.57 -22.11 28.00
N THR A 301 21.56 -22.96 27.81
CA THR A 301 21.01 -23.27 26.49
C THR A 301 19.54 -22.93 26.42
N ARG A 302 19.16 -22.08 25.48
CA ARG A 302 17.75 -21.69 25.20
C ARG A 302 17.39 -22.04 23.75
N VAL A 303 16.18 -22.56 23.57
CA VAL A 303 15.60 -22.84 22.25
C VAL A 303 14.31 -22.04 22.12
N LYS A 304 14.18 -21.25 21.06
CA LYS A 304 13.00 -20.47 20.72
C LYS A 304 12.37 -21.05 19.46
N THR A 305 11.06 -21.23 19.48
CA THR A 305 10.30 -21.68 18.30
C THR A 305 9.14 -20.75 18.02
N ASN A 306 8.87 -20.50 16.74
CA ASN A 306 7.70 -19.77 16.27
C ASN A 306 7.05 -20.59 15.14
N ILE A 307 5.77 -20.83 15.26
CA ILE A 307 5.01 -21.51 14.21
C ILE A 307 3.73 -20.70 13.98
N LEU A 308 3.45 -20.40 12.71
CA LEU A 308 2.19 -19.82 12.28
C LEU A 308 1.63 -20.61 11.11
N ALA A 309 0.45 -21.18 11.30
CA ALA A 309 -0.34 -21.79 10.23
C ALA A 309 -1.49 -20.84 9.85
N ILE A 310 -1.62 -20.55 8.56
CA ILE A 310 -2.62 -19.63 8.00
C ILE A 310 -3.48 -20.39 7.00
N PHE A 311 -4.78 -20.36 7.23
CA PHE A 311 -5.79 -20.92 6.34
C PHE A 311 -6.67 -19.79 5.86
N MET A 312 -6.69 -19.56 4.55
CA MET A 312 -7.53 -18.53 3.95
C MET A 312 -8.39 -19.13 2.84
N GLU A 313 -9.61 -18.64 2.78
CA GLU A 313 -10.54 -18.93 1.69
C GLU A 313 -11.16 -17.62 1.22
N THR A 314 -11.06 -17.35 -0.08
CA THR A 314 -11.79 -16.28 -0.74
C THR A 314 -12.81 -16.91 -1.68
N ASN A 315 -14.05 -16.44 -1.63
CA ASN A 315 -15.12 -16.85 -2.54
C ASN A 315 -15.58 -15.63 -3.35
N GLY A 316 -15.97 -15.82 -4.58
CA GLY A 316 -16.46 -14.77 -5.45
C GLY A 316 -17.09 -15.31 -6.73
N VAL A 317 -17.26 -14.46 -7.70
CA VAL A 317 -17.82 -14.78 -9.04
C VAL A 317 -16.74 -15.45 -9.89
N PRO A 318 -17.09 -16.46 -10.71
CA PRO A 318 -16.12 -17.11 -11.58
C PRO A 318 -15.65 -16.18 -12.69
N ASN A 319 -14.35 -16.26 -13.04
CA ASN A 319 -13.72 -15.47 -14.10
C ASN A 319 -13.84 -13.95 -13.96
N ILE A 320 -14.22 -13.48 -12.78
CA ILE A 320 -14.24 -12.05 -12.40
C ILE A 320 -13.57 -11.94 -11.03
N ASN A 321 -12.50 -11.18 -10.94
CA ASN A 321 -11.93 -10.84 -9.64
C ASN A 321 -12.75 -9.76 -8.94
N SER A 322 -12.47 -9.49 -7.67
CA SER A 322 -13.22 -8.49 -6.88
C SER A 322 -13.21 -7.09 -7.49
N ASN A 323 -12.16 -6.76 -8.25
CA ASN A 323 -12.05 -5.45 -8.89
C ASN A 323 -12.78 -5.38 -10.23
N ASP A 324 -12.85 -6.47 -10.98
CA ASP A 324 -13.49 -6.49 -12.30
C ASP A 324 -14.99 -6.22 -12.23
N ALA A 325 -15.66 -6.65 -11.15
CA ALA A 325 -17.08 -6.34 -10.96
C ALA A 325 -17.33 -4.83 -10.84
N TRP A 326 -16.46 -4.12 -10.14
CA TRP A 326 -16.52 -2.66 -10.02
C TRP A 326 -16.15 -1.96 -11.31
N TRP A 327 -15.13 -2.45 -12.00
CA TRP A 327 -14.73 -1.93 -13.29
C TRP A 327 -15.84 -2.05 -14.33
N HIS A 328 -16.62 -3.14 -14.32
CA HIS A 328 -17.79 -3.29 -15.19
C HIS A 328 -18.90 -2.28 -14.85
N LEU A 329 -19.11 -1.93 -13.59
CA LEU A 329 -20.01 -0.87 -13.17
C LEU A 329 -19.71 0.46 -13.87
N TYR A 330 -18.41 0.79 -14.01
CA TYR A 330 -17.96 2.01 -14.66
C TYR A 330 -17.94 1.91 -16.20
N LYS A 331 -18.09 0.73 -16.75
CA LYS A 331 -18.11 0.52 -18.22
C LYS A 331 -19.49 0.45 -18.85
N VAL A 332 -20.45 -0.14 -18.15
CA VAL A 332 -21.77 -0.44 -18.71
C VAL A 332 -22.75 0.70 -18.43
N PRO A 333 -23.15 1.51 -19.44
CA PRO A 333 -24.12 2.58 -19.22
C PRO A 333 -25.50 2.03 -18.82
N ALA A 334 -26.29 2.90 -18.18
CA ALA A 334 -27.66 2.58 -17.76
C ALA A 334 -28.58 2.16 -18.91
N LEU A 335 -28.32 2.63 -20.14
CA LEU A 335 -29.10 2.33 -21.33
C LEU A 335 -28.59 1.11 -22.12
N ALA A 336 -27.49 0.47 -21.72
CA ALA A 336 -26.83 -0.55 -22.55
C ALA A 336 -27.72 -1.74 -22.89
N PHE A 337 -28.49 -2.22 -21.94
CA PHE A 337 -29.48 -3.31 -22.05
C PHE A 337 -30.31 -3.42 -20.76
N PRO A 338 -31.50 -4.01 -20.79
CA PRO A 338 -32.31 -4.29 -19.61
C PRO A 338 -31.67 -5.42 -18.79
N ILE A 339 -32.04 -5.58 -17.52
CA ILE A 339 -31.59 -6.72 -16.69
C ILE A 339 -32.00 -8.03 -17.36
N LYS A 340 -33.25 -8.09 -17.84
CA LYS A 340 -33.78 -9.19 -18.63
C LYS A 340 -34.58 -8.65 -19.81
N THR A 341 -34.56 -9.38 -20.90
CA THR A 341 -35.43 -9.11 -22.07
C THR A 341 -36.90 -9.36 -21.74
N ALA A 342 -37.80 -8.96 -22.59
CA ALA A 342 -39.23 -9.19 -22.45
C ALA A 342 -39.60 -10.70 -22.33
N GLU A 343 -38.80 -11.58 -22.94
CA GLU A 343 -38.94 -13.03 -22.85
C GLU A 343 -38.25 -13.69 -21.67
N GLY A 344 -37.58 -12.89 -20.81
CA GLY A 344 -36.92 -13.34 -19.58
C GLY A 344 -35.46 -13.82 -19.75
N THR A 345 -34.86 -13.69 -20.93
CA THR A 345 -33.44 -13.93 -21.17
C THR A 345 -32.59 -12.83 -20.48
N TRP A 346 -31.40 -13.14 -20.04
CA TRP A 346 -30.52 -12.09 -19.50
C TRP A 346 -30.25 -11.00 -20.54
N GLY A 347 -30.26 -9.75 -20.11
CA GLY A 347 -29.93 -8.64 -20.98
C GLY A 347 -28.46 -8.63 -21.36
N GLY A 348 -28.19 -8.25 -22.61
CA GLY A 348 -26.86 -8.07 -23.16
C GLY A 348 -26.99 -7.40 -24.54
N SER A 349 -25.88 -7.15 -25.20
CA SER A 349 -25.91 -6.53 -26.55
C SER A 349 -24.69 -6.95 -27.37
N GLN A 350 -24.69 -6.62 -28.64
CA GLN A 350 -23.53 -6.84 -29.49
C GLN A 350 -22.31 -6.02 -29.07
N THR A 351 -22.54 -4.79 -28.53
CA THR A 351 -21.49 -3.88 -28.09
C THR A 351 -20.89 -4.28 -26.75
N TYR A 352 -21.75 -4.65 -25.80
CA TYR A 352 -21.33 -4.94 -24.42
C TYR A 352 -21.28 -6.44 -24.11
N GLY A 353 -21.62 -7.30 -25.08
CA GLY A 353 -21.62 -8.74 -24.90
C GLY A 353 -22.50 -9.19 -23.72
N ASP A 354 -21.96 -10.11 -22.92
CA ASP A 354 -22.61 -10.69 -21.75
C ASP A 354 -22.27 -9.94 -20.44
N PHE A 355 -21.90 -8.66 -20.49
CA PHE A 355 -21.50 -7.87 -19.33
C PHE A 355 -22.65 -7.45 -18.39
N ASN A 356 -23.68 -8.27 -18.33
CA ASN A 356 -24.74 -8.11 -17.36
C ASN A 356 -24.25 -8.50 -15.96
N LEU A 357 -23.97 -7.50 -15.12
CA LEU A 357 -23.38 -7.74 -13.80
C LEU A 357 -24.26 -8.58 -12.89
N LEU A 358 -25.59 -8.44 -12.98
CA LEU A 358 -26.49 -9.28 -12.18
C LEU A 358 -26.47 -10.73 -12.67
N ALA A 359 -26.43 -10.97 -14.00
CA ALA A 359 -26.26 -12.31 -14.54
C ALA A 359 -24.92 -12.94 -14.13
N LYS A 360 -23.82 -12.17 -14.18
CA LYS A 360 -22.49 -12.63 -13.74
C LYS A 360 -22.47 -13.01 -12.25
N THR A 361 -23.08 -12.19 -11.39
CA THR A 361 -23.09 -12.43 -9.95
C THR A 361 -24.08 -13.48 -9.49
N THR A 362 -25.16 -13.75 -10.26
CA THR A 362 -26.21 -14.70 -9.87
C THR A 362 -26.29 -15.94 -10.75
N GLY A 363 -25.92 -15.86 -12.02
CA GLY A 363 -26.14 -16.91 -13.01
C GLY A 363 -24.90 -17.72 -13.40
N ALA A 364 -23.70 -17.21 -13.20
CA ALA A 364 -22.47 -17.76 -13.77
C ALA A 364 -21.78 -18.82 -12.86
N GLY A 365 -22.18 -18.97 -11.61
CA GLY A 365 -21.57 -19.90 -10.65
C GLY A 365 -20.71 -19.19 -9.59
N PHE A 366 -19.63 -19.83 -9.15
CA PHE A 366 -18.74 -19.27 -8.14
C PHE A 366 -17.29 -19.74 -8.31
N SER A 367 -16.36 -19.00 -7.74
CA SER A 367 -14.94 -19.34 -7.68
C SER A 367 -14.46 -19.29 -6.23
N LYS A 368 -13.65 -20.26 -5.82
CA LYS A 368 -13.00 -20.29 -4.52
C LYS A 368 -11.51 -20.35 -4.67
N THR A 369 -10.82 -19.51 -3.90
CA THR A 369 -9.38 -19.55 -3.76
C THR A 369 -9.03 -20.06 -2.37
N HIS A 370 -8.29 -21.17 -2.30
CA HIS A 370 -7.79 -21.75 -1.06
C HIS A 370 -6.32 -21.46 -0.93
N GLN A 371 -5.95 -20.65 0.06
CA GLN A 371 -4.55 -20.36 0.36
C GLN A 371 -4.16 -20.99 1.68
N ARG A 372 -3.02 -21.68 1.69
CA ARG A 372 -2.43 -22.35 2.87
C ARG A 372 -1.00 -21.88 3.01
N GLN A 373 -0.68 -21.35 4.20
CA GLN A 373 0.70 -20.93 4.49
C GLN A 373 1.14 -21.52 5.82
N ILE A 374 2.39 -21.92 5.90
CA ILE A 374 3.04 -22.33 7.15
C ILE A 374 4.36 -21.58 7.23
N TRP A 375 4.56 -20.90 8.35
CA TRP A 375 5.80 -20.23 8.73
C TRP A 375 6.35 -20.90 9.98
N ALA A 376 7.58 -21.33 9.94
CA ALA A 376 8.20 -22.03 11.06
C ALA A 376 9.64 -21.62 11.23
N ASP A 377 10.01 -21.21 12.43
CA ASP A 377 11.39 -20.85 12.79
C ASP A 377 11.79 -21.52 14.11
N ILE A 378 13.06 -21.81 14.18
CA ILE A 378 13.73 -22.29 15.38
C ILE A 378 15.05 -21.54 15.56
N THR A 379 15.34 -21.11 16.79
CA THR A 379 16.59 -20.47 17.17
C THR A 379 17.14 -21.14 18.42
N LEU A 380 18.39 -21.52 18.37
CA LEU A 380 19.20 -21.98 19.50
C LEU A 380 20.07 -20.82 19.99
N GLU A 381 20.08 -20.56 21.27
CA GLU A 381 20.99 -19.63 21.95
C GLU A 381 21.78 -20.42 22.99
N GLN A 382 23.09 -20.24 22.99
CA GLN A 382 24.03 -20.96 23.89
C GLN A 382 24.97 -19.94 24.53
N ASP A 383 24.85 -19.73 25.85
CA ASP A 383 25.81 -18.94 26.61
C ASP A 383 27.14 -19.66 26.71
N LEU A 384 28.20 -18.95 26.42
CA LEU A 384 29.57 -19.46 26.39
C LEU A 384 30.44 -18.79 27.46
N ASP A 385 29.87 -18.39 28.59
CA ASP A 385 30.54 -17.72 29.70
C ASP A 385 31.71 -18.57 30.25
N MET A 386 31.64 -19.89 30.05
CA MET A 386 32.76 -20.80 30.37
C MET A 386 34.04 -20.55 29.55
N ILE A 387 33.91 -19.92 28.37
CA ILE A 387 35.02 -19.56 27.47
C ILE A 387 35.38 -18.09 27.69
N LEU A 388 34.38 -17.22 27.63
CA LEU A 388 34.48 -15.76 27.80
C LEU A 388 33.17 -15.22 28.36
N GLU A 389 33.23 -14.59 29.53
CA GLU A 389 32.04 -13.97 30.17
C GLU A 389 31.37 -12.98 29.22
N GLY A 390 30.07 -13.14 29.03
CA GLY A 390 29.26 -12.34 28.12
C GLY A 390 29.28 -12.78 26.64
N LEU A 391 29.94 -13.90 26.33
CA LEU A 391 29.93 -14.49 24.98
C LEU A 391 28.74 -15.43 24.84
N GLN A 392 27.99 -15.29 23.74
CA GLN A 392 26.86 -16.14 23.37
C GLN A 392 26.98 -16.55 21.91
N PHE A 393 26.79 -17.84 21.64
CA PHE A 393 26.56 -18.36 20.29
C PHE A 393 25.06 -18.44 20.01
N TYR A 394 24.64 -18.16 18.79
CA TYR A 394 23.29 -18.44 18.34
C TYR A 394 23.27 -18.99 16.92
N ALA A 395 22.27 -19.83 16.65
CA ALA A 395 21.99 -20.36 15.32
C ALA A 395 20.49 -20.56 15.16
N GLY A 396 19.98 -20.19 14.00
CA GLY A 396 18.54 -20.31 13.72
C GLY A 396 18.28 -20.60 12.25
N GLY A 397 17.07 -21.04 11.98
CA GLY A 397 16.58 -21.26 10.64
C GLY A 397 15.08 -21.10 10.55
N SER A 398 14.60 -20.71 9.39
CA SER A 398 13.17 -20.67 9.08
C SER A 398 12.87 -21.44 7.80
N TYR A 399 11.66 -21.94 7.73
CA TYR A 399 11.09 -22.49 6.52
C TYR A 399 9.64 -22.04 6.38
N ASP A 400 9.39 -21.25 5.37
CA ASP A 400 8.08 -20.70 5.06
C ASP A 400 7.61 -21.23 3.71
N ASN A 401 6.34 -21.57 3.63
CA ASN A 401 5.73 -22.17 2.44
C ASN A 401 4.33 -21.58 2.23
N SER A 402 3.96 -21.35 0.98
CA SER A 402 2.62 -20.94 0.57
C SER A 402 2.18 -21.74 -0.65
N SER A 403 0.90 -22.13 -0.66
CA SER A 403 0.23 -22.70 -1.82
C SER A 403 -1.14 -22.06 -1.98
N ASN A 404 -1.40 -21.58 -3.18
CA ASN A 404 -2.66 -20.99 -3.60
C ASN A 404 -3.31 -21.87 -4.67
N THR A 405 -4.55 -22.30 -4.42
CA THR A 405 -5.29 -23.21 -5.30
C THR A 405 -6.64 -22.58 -5.61
N ILE A 406 -7.02 -22.58 -6.87
CA ILE A 406 -8.30 -22.05 -7.34
C ILE A 406 -9.22 -23.21 -7.74
N GLU A 407 -10.43 -23.20 -7.21
CA GLU A 407 -11.57 -24.01 -7.60
C GLU A 407 -12.59 -23.12 -8.28
N ASN A 408 -12.79 -23.31 -9.58
CA ASN A 408 -13.74 -22.56 -10.36
C ASN A 408 -14.90 -23.45 -10.80
N ARG A 409 -16.13 -23.04 -10.51
CA ARG A 409 -17.36 -23.69 -10.93
C ARG A 409 -18.21 -22.69 -11.68
N SER A 410 -18.18 -22.77 -12.98
CA SER A 410 -18.84 -21.82 -13.87
C SER A 410 -19.77 -22.51 -14.88
N LYS A 411 -20.76 -21.77 -15.32
CA LYS A 411 -21.63 -22.17 -16.43
C LYS A 411 -21.94 -21.00 -17.35
N GLY A 412 -22.13 -21.29 -18.60
CA GLY A 412 -22.59 -20.32 -19.60
C GLY A 412 -24.09 -20.02 -19.42
N TYR A 413 -24.46 -18.81 -19.81
CA TYR A 413 -25.86 -18.39 -19.88
C TYR A 413 -26.12 -17.67 -21.19
N GLN A 414 -27.40 -17.73 -21.64
CA GLN A 414 -27.86 -17.01 -22.81
C GLN A 414 -28.17 -15.56 -22.44
N TYR A 415 -27.79 -14.64 -23.30
CA TYR A 415 -28.12 -13.21 -23.18
C TYR A 415 -28.67 -12.67 -24.49
N GLY A 416 -29.35 -11.52 -24.45
CA GLY A 416 -29.95 -10.92 -25.64
C GLY A 416 -30.52 -9.52 -25.41
N TRP A 417 -31.11 -8.97 -26.45
CA TRP A 417 -31.76 -7.65 -26.41
C TRP A 417 -33.00 -7.64 -27.25
N ASN A 418 -33.95 -6.75 -26.91
CA ASN A 418 -35.13 -6.47 -27.70
C ASN A 418 -34.88 -5.28 -28.64
N TYR A 419 -35.50 -5.28 -29.77
CA TYR A 419 -35.49 -4.20 -30.75
C TYR A 419 -36.82 -4.22 -31.56
N TYR A 420 -37.14 -3.09 -32.19
CA TYR A 420 -38.27 -3.02 -33.09
C TYR A 420 -37.83 -3.37 -34.54
N ASP A 421 -38.55 -4.28 -35.17
CA ASP A 421 -38.34 -4.57 -36.60
C ASP A 421 -38.74 -3.33 -37.42
N PRO A 422 -37.83 -2.71 -38.19
CA PRO A 422 -38.16 -1.51 -38.96
C PRO A 422 -39.25 -1.71 -40.02
N ALA A 423 -39.50 -2.95 -40.44
CA ALA A 423 -40.48 -3.26 -41.46
C ALA A 423 -41.89 -3.47 -40.90
N THR A 424 -42.02 -4.08 -39.73
CA THR A 424 -43.33 -4.43 -39.15
C THR A 424 -43.72 -3.59 -37.96
N GLY A 425 -42.73 -2.99 -37.26
CA GLY A 425 -42.94 -2.29 -35.98
C GLY A 425 -43.12 -3.24 -34.79
N ASP A 426 -42.98 -4.55 -34.97
CA ASP A 426 -43.08 -5.52 -33.89
C ASP A 426 -41.81 -5.61 -33.09
N MET A 427 -41.95 -5.86 -31.78
CA MET A 427 -40.82 -6.08 -30.90
C MET A 427 -40.27 -7.47 -31.13
N MET A 428 -38.97 -7.54 -31.46
CA MET A 428 -38.19 -8.76 -31.74
C MET A 428 -37.11 -8.93 -30.69
N GLN A 429 -36.58 -10.16 -30.56
CA GLN A 429 -35.45 -10.47 -29.70
C GLN A 429 -34.32 -11.12 -30.48
N THR A 430 -33.09 -10.73 -30.22
CA THR A 430 -31.89 -11.45 -30.62
C THR A 430 -31.25 -12.07 -29.40
N THR A 431 -30.77 -13.31 -29.51
CA THR A 431 -30.09 -14.01 -28.41
C THR A 431 -28.73 -14.53 -28.84
N MET A 432 -27.78 -14.52 -27.90
CA MET A 432 -26.42 -15.00 -28.03
C MET A 432 -26.03 -15.84 -26.80
N GLY A 433 -24.94 -16.56 -26.92
CA GLY A 433 -24.45 -17.40 -25.83
C GLY A 433 -25.16 -18.76 -25.78
N THR A 434 -24.69 -19.63 -24.94
CA THR A 434 -25.18 -21.02 -24.81
C THR A 434 -25.61 -21.24 -23.35
N ILE A 435 -26.78 -21.86 -23.16
CA ILE A 435 -27.23 -22.27 -21.81
C ILE A 435 -26.50 -23.58 -21.47
N GLU A 436 -25.83 -23.56 -20.31
CA GLU A 436 -25.28 -24.75 -19.71
C GLU A 436 -26.10 -25.09 -18.45
N ASP A 437 -26.61 -26.34 -18.41
CA ASP A 437 -27.46 -26.78 -17.26
C ASP A 437 -26.66 -27.08 -16.01
N LYS A 438 -25.36 -27.37 -16.15
CA LYS A 438 -24.49 -27.78 -15.06
C LYS A 438 -23.26 -26.90 -14.95
N LEU A 439 -22.81 -26.73 -13.70
CA LEU A 439 -21.54 -26.08 -13.44
C LEU A 439 -20.37 -26.94 -13.95
N VAL A 440 -19.51 -26.35 -14.75
CA VAL A 440 -18.23 -26.94 -15.17
C VAL A 440 -17.21 -26.69 -14.07
N PHE A 441 -16.53 -27.76 -13.66
CA PHE A 441 -15.51 -27.70 -12.61
C PHE A 441 -14.12 -27.60 -13.21
N ASN A 442 -13.37 -26.58 -12.83
CA ASN A 442 -11.95 -26.40 -13.13
C ASN A 442 -11.19 -26.17 -11.83
N HIS A 443 -10.01 -26.75 -11.75
CA HIS A 443 -9.15 -26.64 -10.57
C HIS A 443 -7.70 -26.56 -11.01
N TRP A 444 -6.94 -25.61 -10.42
CA TRP A 444 -5.50 -25.44 -10.71
C TRP A 444 -4.77 -24.83 -9.52
N VAL A 445 -3.46 -25.05 -9.51
CA VAL A 445 -2.56 -24.34 -8.60
C VAL A 445 -2.21 -23.01 -9.26
N ASP A 446 -2.52 -21.92 -8.57
CA ASP A 446 -2.30 -20.56 -9.07
C ASP A 446 -0.87 -20.09 -8.75
N GLN A 447 -0.47 -20.22 -7.50
CA GLN A 447 0.83 -19.75 -7.04
C GLN A 447 1.40 -20.66 -5.95
N GLN A 448 2.70 -20.88 -6.00
CA GLN A 448 3.43 -21.54 -4.92
C GLN A 448 4.77 -20.85 -4.69
N TRP A 449 5.10 -20.64 -3.43
CA TRP A 449 6.43 -20.18 -3.05
C TRP A 449 6.91 -20.85 -1.77
N ARG A 450 8.22 -20.83 -1.59
CA ARG A 450 8.89 -21.26 -0.36
C ARG A 450 10.14 -20.44 -0.13
N ILE A 451 10.34 -20.08 1.13
CA ILE A 451 11.49 -19.29 1.57
C ILE A 451 12.14 -20.07 2.71
N GLY A 452 13.44 -20.26 2.60
CA GLY A 452 14.27 -20.83 3.66
C GLY A 452 15.35 -19.85 4.08
N THR A 453 15.53 -19.64 5.38
CA THR A 453 16.61 -18.81 5.92
C THR A 453 17.44 -19.62 6.91
N LEU A 454 18.73 -19.31 6.97
CA LEU A 454 19.62 -19.79 8.03
C LEU A 454 20.42 -18.60 8.53
N ASN A 455 20.56 -18.50 9.85
CA ASN A 455 21.42 -17.51 10.49
C ASN A 455 22.27 -18.18 11.57
N ALA A 456 23.48 -17.70 11.77
CA ALA A 456 24.34 -18.12 12.88
C ALA A 456 25.29 -16.97 13.23
N GLY A 457 25.67 -16.88 14.49
CA GLY A 457 26.57 -15.82 14.92
C GLY A 457 27.01 -15.91 16.36
N PHE A 458 27.83 -14.97 16.72
CA PHE A 458 28.32 -14.76 18.09
C PHE A 458 27.95 -13.35 18.54
N ARG A 459 27.41 -13.26 19.73
CA ARG A 459 27.18 -12.00 20.45
C ARG A 459 28.15 -11.94 21.62
N TYR A 460 28.72 -10.78 21.84
CA TYR A 460 29.58 -10.52 22.99
C TYR A 460 29.15 -9.23 23.63
N ALA A 461 28.92 -9.21 24.92
CA ALA A 461 28.59 -8.01 25.68
C ALA A 461 29.39 -7.98 26.97
N THR A 462 30.01 -6.85 27.27
CA THR A 462 30.80 -6.66 28.50
C THR A 462 30.70 -5.24 29.00
N GLN A 463 30.89 -5.07 30.29
CA GLN A 463 30.95 -3.78 30.95
C GLN A 463 32.33 -3.58 31.58
N PHE A 464 32.96 -2.46 31.27
CA PHE A 464 34.26 -2.09 31.84
C PHE A 464 34.07 -1.21 33.07
N GLY A 465 35.09 -1.20 34.00
CA GLY A 465 34.99 -0.66 35.37
C GLY A 465 34.63 0.81 35.54
N ASN A 466 34.46 1.61 34.48
CA ASN A 466 34.14 3.04 34.52
C ASN A 466 32.74 3.36 33.98
N GLY A 467 31.86 2.36 33.83
CA GLY A 467 30.55 2.53 33.24
C GLY A 467 30.55 2.52 31.71
N ASP A 468 31.60 1.98 31.11
CA ASP A 468 31.71 1.77 29.68
C ASP A 468 31.07 0.45 29.30
N ASN A 469 30.17 0.41 28.36
CA ASN A 469 29.59 -0.81 27.82
C ASN A 469 30.10 -1.04 26.40
N PHE A 470 30.41 -2.29 26.09
CA PHE A 470 30.75 -2.72 24.74
C PHE A 470 29.94 -3.95 24.37
N ALA A 471 29.34 -3.93 23.19
CA ALA A 471 28.68 -5.08 22.62
C ALA A 471 29.11 -5.27 21.17
N ALA A 472 29.25 -6.52 20.75
CA ALA A 472 29.56 -6.87 19.37
C ALA A 472 28.74 -8.08 18.90
N ASN A 473 28.40 -8.10 17.64
CA ASN A 473 27.69 -9.22 17.00
C ASN A 473 28.35 -9.53 15.65
N LEU A 474 28.83 -10.74 15.50
CA LEU A 474 29.28 -11.31 14.23
C LEU A 474 28.21 -12.27 13.74
N ASN A 475 27.61 -11.98 12.61
CA ASN A 475 26.47 -12.71 12.06
C ASN A 475 26.74 -13.16 10.62
N TYR A 476 26.35 -14.39 10.31
CA TYR A 476 26.16 -14.88 8.96
C TYR A 476 24.70 -15.25 8.76
N ASN A 477 24.08 -14.76 7.70
CA ASN A 477 22.76 -15.19 7.30
C ASN A 477 22.69 -15.51 5.81
N THR A 478 21.77 -16.40 5.47
CA THR A 478 21.46 -16.75 4.09
C THR A 478 19.96 -16.95 3.90
N LYS A 479 19.46 -16.54 2.74
CA LYS A 479 18.08 -16.68 2.31
C LYS A 479 18.04 -17.35 0.95
N SER A 480 17.17 -18.33 0.81
CA SER A 480 16.82 -18.96 -0.47
C SER A 480 15.33 -18.84 -0.69
N GLU A 481 14.94 -18.25 -1.81
CA GLU A 481 13.55 -18.05 -2.20
C GLU A 481 13.27 -18.71 -3.53
N ILE A 482 12.21 -19.51 -3.61
CA ILE A 482 11.76 -20.20 -4.81
C ILE A 482 10.30 -19.81 -5.05
N ARG A 483 10.01 -19.21 -6.22
CA ARG A 483 8.66 -18.89 -6.67
C ARG A 483 8.38 -19.61 -7.98
N ASP A 484 7.22 -20.26 -8.07
CA ASP A 484 6.69 -20.89 -9.30
C ASP A 484 7.70 -21.76 -10.06
N GLY A 485 8.53 -22.51 -9.30
CA GLY A 485 9.53 -23.44 -9.82
C GLY A 485 10.97 -23.02 -9.58
N ARG A 486 11.89 -23.99 -9.80
CA ARG A 486 13.31 -23.81 -9.46
C ARG A 486 14.07 -22.83 -10.37
N SER A 487 13.55 -22.53 -11.55
CA SER A 487 14.16 -21.55 -12.45
C SER A 487 14.19 -20.12 -11.87
N ASN A 488 13.29 -19.82 -10.93
CA ASN A 488 13.18 -18.53 -10.27
C ASN A 488 13.73 -18.57 -8.83
N THR A 489 14.91 -19.13 -8.64
CA THR A 489 15.55 -19.21 -7.32
C THR A 489 16.43 -18.00 -7.07
N TRP A 490 16.06 -17.20 -6.06
CA TRP A 490 16.89 -16.13 -5.54
C TRP A 490 17.68 -16.62 -4.33
N TYR A 491 18.95 -16.23 -4.27
CA TYR A 491 19.85 -16.64 -3.21
C TYR A 491 20.66 -15.45 -2.72
N ARG A 492 20.56 -15.15 -1.43
CA ARG A 492 21.28 -14.06 -0.77
C ARG A 492 22.09 -14.57 0.40
N GLN A 493 23.22 -13.93 0.66
CA GLN A 493 24.13 -14.22 1.77
C GLN A 493 24.64 -12.90 2.34
N ASN A 494 24.71 -12.80 3.66
CA ASN A 494 25.23 -11.61 4.33
C ASN A 494 26.17 -12.03 5.46
N VAL A 495 27.30 -11.35 5.57
CA VAL A 495 28.23 -11.43 6.70
C VAL A 495 28.30 -10.06 7.34
N ASN A 496 27.93 -9.95 8.59
CA ASN A 496 27.82 -8.68 9.28
C ASN A 496 28.64 -8.70 10.57
N LEU A 497 29.40 -7.62 10.81
CA LEU A 497 30.00 -7.31 12.09
C LEU A 497 29.40 -6.00 12.60
N ALA A 498 28.67 -6.05 13.70
CA ALA A 498 28.17 -4.89 14.40
C ALA A 498 28.91 -4.72 15.71
N ALA A 499 29.25 -3.50 16.06
CA ALA A 499 29.86 -3.14 17.35
C ALA A 499 29.19 -1.90 17.91
N HIS A 500 28.84 -1.94 19.18
CA HIS A 500 28.25 -0.86 19.96
C HIS A 500 29.18 -0.53 21.13
N TYR A 501 29.42 0.74 21.35
CA TYR A 501 30.18 1.23 22.49
C TYR A 501 29.47 2.45 23.09
N ASP A 502 29.25 2.44 24.39
CA ASP A 502 28.85 3.61 25.11
C ASP A 502 29.82 3.94 26.26
N HIS A 503 30.07 5.22 26.45
CA HIS A 503 30.91 5.76 27.52
C HIS A 503 30.04 6.53 28.49
N ALA A 504 29.89 5.96 29.69
CA ALA A 504 29.22 6.60 30.85
C ALA A 504 27.86 7.21 30.53
N ASP A 505 27.06 6.56 29.69
CA ASP A 505 25.75 7.03 29.19
C ASP A 505 25.83 8.44 28.52
N ARG A 506 26.99 8.85 27.99
CA ARG A 506 27.16 10.19 27.39
C ARG A 506 27.56 10.14 25.92
N PHE A 507 28.45 9.27 25.55
CA PHE A 507 28.90 9.07 24.17
C PHE A 507 28.55 7.68 23.72
N VAL A 508 27.92 7.59 22.56
CA VAL A 508 27.52 6.33 21.96
C VAL A 508 28.11 6.22 20.55
N ALA A 509 28.64 5.08 20.19
CA ALA A 509 29.14 4.81 18.86
C ALA A 509 28.67 3.43 18.38
N ASP A 510 28.12 3.37 17.20
CA ASP A 510 27.70 2.16 16.51
C ASP A 510 28.47 2.01 15.21
N LEU A 511 29.10 0.85 14.99
CA LEU A 511 29.79 0.51 13.76
C LEU A 511 29.19 -0.77 13.18
N VAL A 512 28.80 -0.74 11.91
CA VAL A 512 28.38 -1.94 11.18
C VAL A 512 29.22 -2.09 9.91
N LEU A 513 29.81 -3.26 9.73
CA LEU A 513 30.51 -3.67 8.52
C LEU A 513 29.78 -4.86 7.94
N ALA A 514 29.15 -4.69 6.77
CA ALA A 514 28.37 -5.73 6.13
C ALA A 514 28.93 -6.06 4.75
N ALA A 515 29.07 -7.34 4.45
CA ALA A 515 29.35 -7.87 3.12
C ALA A 515 28.12 -8.64 2.64
N ASN A 516 27.48 -8.14 1.60
CA ASN A 516 26.20 -8.64 1.08
C ASN A 516 26.40 -9.28 -0.29
N GLY A 517 25.94 -10.53 -0.45
CA GLY A 517 26.03 -11.29 -1.68
C GLY A 517 24.66 -11.71 -2.21
N SER A 518 24.47 -11.66 -3.55
CA SER A 518 23.23 -12.05 -4.21
C SER A 518 23.51 -12.63 -5.60
N ASN A 519 22.68 -13.58 -6.04
CA ASN A 519 22.68 -14.04 -7.42
C ASN A 519 21.77 -13.22 -8.33
N ARG A 520 20.90 -12.38 -7.78
CA ARG A 520 19.98 -11.53 -8.55
C ARG A 520 20.72 -10.47 -9.35
N SER A 521 21.78 -9.91 -8.80
CA SER A 521 22.63 -8.86 -9.41
C SER A 521 23.89 -9.40 -10.10
N TYR A 522 23.87 -10.64 -10.61
CA TYR A 522 25.02 -11.16 -11.36
C TYR A 522 25.33 -10.26 -12.59
N PRO A 523 26.59 -9.96 -12.90
CA PRO A 523 27.85 -10.48 -12.31
C PRO A 523 28.31 -9.75 -11.04
N ALA A 524 27.69 -8.66 -10.63
CA ALA A 524 28.02 -7.88 -9.43
C ALA A 524 27.53 -8.56 -8.16
N LYS A 525 28.09 -9.72 -7.79
CA LYS A 525 27.55 -10.59 -6.74
C LYS A 525 27.68 -10.04 -5.33
N TRP A 526 28.74 -9.31 -5.02
CA TRP A 526 29.09 -8.89 -3.66
C TRP A 526 29.23 -7.37 -3.57
N ALA A 527 28.75 -6.81 -2.46
CA ALA A 527 28.93 -5.41 -2.10
C ALA A 527 29.32 -5.28 -0.63
N PHE A 528 30.05 -4.21 -0.31
CA PHE A 528 30.47 -3.89 1.04
C PHE A 528 29.77 -2.63 1.55
N SER A 529 29.09 -2.75 2.69
CA SER A 529 28.19 -1.74 3.25
C SER A 529 28.65 -1.32 4.66
N PRO A 530 29.61 -0.37 4.78
CA PRO A 530 30.05 0.16 6.06
C PRO A 530 29.10 1.25 6.57
N THR A 531 28.89 1.31 7.88
CA THR A 531 28.07 2.30 8.55
C THR A 531 28.64 2.68 9.90
N LEU A 532 28.57 3.99 10.21
CA LEU A 532 28.97 4.57 11.49
C LEU A 532 27.84 5.42 12.03
N GLY A 533 27.49 5.22 13.29
CA GLY A 533 26.58 6.06 14.07
C GLY A 533 27.30 6.64 15.28
N LEU A 534 27.02 7.90 15.62
CA LEU A 534 27.54 8.60 16.79
C LEU A 534 26.39 9.29 17.53
N GLY A 535 26.43 9.19 18.86
CA GLY A 535 25.45 9.84 19.74
C GLY A 535 26.15 10.62 20.86
N TYR A 536 25.61 11.81 21.17
CA TYR A 536 26.03 12.60 22.31
C TYR A 536 24.85 12.97 23.17
N ILE A 537 24.81 12.47 24.40
CA ILE A 537 23.79 12.73 25.39
C ILE A 537 24.24 13.94 26.20
N PHE A 538 23.70 15.11 25.86
CA PHE A 538 24.06 16.37 26.49
C PHE A 538 23.29 16.64 27.81
N ALA A 539 22.17 15.94 28.02
CA ALA A 539 21.37 16.00 29.23
C ALA A 539 20.88 14.58 29.56
N ASN A 540 21.13 14.12 30.77
CA ASN A 540 20.73 12.82 31.30
C ASN A 540 20.22 12.93 32.75
N ASP A 541 19.29 13.86 33.00
CA ASP A 541 18.63 14.02 34.27
C ASP A 541 17.20 13.46 34.18
N ILE A 542 17.12 12.12 34.22
CA ILE A 542 15.87 11.38 34.08
C ILE A 542 14.98 11.62 35.29
N ASP A 543 15.56 11.85 36.49
CA ASP A 543 14.80 12.08 37.71
C ASP A 543 14.06 13.44 37.71
N SER A 544 14.65 14.47 37.10
CA SER A 544 14.00 15.75 36.83
C SER A 544 13.13 15.72 35.55
N GLY A 545 13.19 14.62 34.81
CA GLY A 545 12.47 14.45 33.57
C GLY A 545 13.03 15.20 32.36
N PHE A 546 14.33 15.55 32.41
CA PHE A 546 15.01 16.19 31.31
C PHE A 546 16.08 15.28 30.69
N TYR A 547 15.89 14.90 29.42
CA TYR A 547 16.84 14.14 28.63
C TYR A 547 17.05 14.82 27.29
N GLY A 548 18.28 14.77 26.77
CA GLY A 548 18.60 15.33 25.46
C GLY A 548 19.77 14.59 24.81
N LYS A 549 19.57 14.13 23.56
CA LYS A 549 20.55 13.41 22.76
C LYS A 549 20.60 13.97 21.34
N LEU A 550 21.81 14.26 20.88
CA LEU A 550 22.13 14.46 19.47
C LEU A 550 22.68 13.17 18.89
N ARG A 551 22.25 12.79 17.71
CA ARG A 551 22.75 11.62 17.00
C ARG A 551 23.03 11.93 15.54
N ALA A 552 24.07 11.29 15.00
CA ALA A 552 24.43 11.39 13.59
C ALA A 552 24.78 10.00 13.08
N SER A 553 24.36 9.65 11.89
CA SER A 553 24.75 8.41 11.23
C SER A 553 25.09 8.66 9.77
N ALA A 554 26.04 7.87 9.27
CA ALA A 554 26.40 7.85 7.85
C ALA A 554 26.82 6.43 7.46
N GLY A 555 26.47 6.04 6.22
CA GLY A 555 26.84 4.72 5.74
C GLY A 555 26.48 4.51 4.26
N ILE A 556 26.95 3.39 3.74
CA ILE A 556 26.66 2.93 2.39
C ILE A 556 25.84 1.65 2.49
N GLN A 557 24.74 1.59 1.78
CA GLN A 557 23.87 0.42 1.64
C GLN A 557 23.75 0.06 0.17
N HIS A 558 23.73 -1.22 -0.17
CA HIS A 558 23.58 -1.68 -1.54
C HIS A 558 22.28 -2.44 -1.71
N THR A 559 21.68 -2.37 -2.89
CA THR A 559 20.58 -3.24 -3.31
C THR A 559 21.01 -4.14 -4.45
N ASP A 560 20.44 -5.33 -4.49
CA ASP A 560 20.61 -6.29 -5.58
C ASP A 560 19.52 -6.15 -6.65
N TYR A 561 18.73 -5.09 -6.58
CA TYR A 561 17.69 -4.80 -7.58
C TYR A 561 18.28 -4.69 -8.98
N VAL A 562 17.64 -5.36 -9.92
CA VAL A 562 17.88 -5.23 -11.36
C VAL A 562 16.53 -5.07 -12.07
N PRO A 563 16.41 -4.22 -13.10
CA PRO A 563 15.12 -3.94 -13.77
C PRO A 563 14.54 -5.15 -14.52
N ALA A 564 15.38 -6.14 -14.85
CA ALA A 564 14.94 -7.41 -15.44
C ALA A 564 15.86 -8.56 -15.00
N ALA A 565 15.28 -9.74 -14.83
CA ALA A 565 16.06 -10.94 -14.51
C ALA A 565 16.98 -11.34 -15.69
N GLY A 566 18.21 -11.77 -15.38
CA GLY A 566 19.14 -12.29 -16.38
C GLY A 566 19.72 -11.24 -17.32
N LEU A 567 19.86 -9.98 -16.88
CA LEU A 567 20.41 -8.88 -17.70
C LEU A 567 21.76 -9.18 -18.36
N TRP A 568 22.55 -10.09 -17.80
CA TRP A 568 23.86 -10.51 -18.35
C TRP A 568 23.74 -11.50 -19.52
N LEU A 569 22.53 -11.99 -19.80
CA LEU A 569 22.24 -12.93 -20.90
C LEU A 569 21.74 -12.18 -22.11
N GLU A 570 21.99 -12.73 -23.29
CA GLU A 570 21.25 -12.33 -24.48
C GLU A 570 19.83 -12.84 -24.35
N ASN A 571 18.85 -11.93 -24.44
CA ASN A 571 17.46 -12.31 -24.45
C ASN A 571 17.01 -12.57 -25.89
N TRP A 572 16.46 -13.75 -26.11
CA TRP A 572 15.94 -14.19 -27.41
C TRP A 572 14.43 -14.25 -27.36
N GLY A 573 13.80 -13.55 -28.28
CA GLY A 573 12.35 -13.62 -28.52
C GLY A 573 12.04 -14.56 -29.68
N GLY A 574 10.86 -15.17 -29.64
CA GLY A 574 10.29 -15.91 -30.76
C GLY A 574 9.12 -15.14 -31.36
N GLY A 575 8.82 -15.39 -32.64
CA GLY A 575 7.59 -14.89 -33.25
C GLY A 575 7.70 -13.56 -33.99
N HIS A 576 8.91 -13.08 -34.28
CA HIS A 576 9.07 -11.98 -35.23
C HIS A 576 9.51 -12.48 -36.58
N GLY A 577 8.94 -11.86 -37.60
CA GLY A 577 9.19 -12.22 -38.99
C GLY A 577 8.42 -13.47 -39.36
N ASP A 578 7.15 -13.31 -39.62
CA ASP A 578 6.36 -14.35 -40.28
C ASP A 578 6.93 -14.63 -41.65
N PHE A 579 7.84 -15.56 -41.71
CA PHE A 579 8.29 -16.08 -42.98
C PHE A 579 7.26 -17.08 -43.47
N PHE A 580 6.63 -16.79 -44.60
CA PHE A 580 5.67 -17.66 -45.25
C PHE A 580 6.36 -18.45 -46.36
N TYR A 581 6.33 -19.75 -46.28
CA TYR A 581 6.97 -20.64 -47.26
C TYR A 581 5.97 -21.42 -48.09
N GLY A 582 6.27 -21.52 -49.37
CA GLY A 582 5.52 -22.34 -50.34
C GLY A 582 4.12 -21.83 -50.67
N SER A 583 3.43 -22.58 -51.52
CA SER A 583 2.05 -22.26 -51.96
C SER A 583 0.99 -22.31 -50.84
N ASN A 584 1.33 -22.97 -49.71
CA ASN A 584 0.42 -23.17 -48.58
C ASN A 584 0.61 -22.08 -47.47
N PHE A 585 1.45 -21.07 -47.72
CA PHE A 585 1.76 -20.01 -46.75
C PHE A 585 2.11 -20.58 -45.38
N ALA A 586 2.92 -21.66 -45.33
CA ALA A 586 3.38 -22.21 -44.03
C ALA A 586 4.20 -21.16 -43.28
N GLN A 587 3.67 -20.75 -42.15
CA GLN A 587 4.31 -19.77 -41.28
C GLN A 587 5.48 -20.39 -40.54
N SER A 588 6.65 -19.77 -40.58
CA SER A 588 7.81 -20.14 -39.76
C SER A 588 8.19 -19.02 -38.84
N TRP A 589 8.32 -19.35 -37.55
CA TRP A 589 8.70 -18.43 -36.51
C TRP A 589 10.24 -18.37 -36.39
N GLY A 590 10.79 -17.16 -36.47
CA GLY A 590 12.21 -16.93 -36.23
C GLY A 590 12.49 -16.57 -34.79
N ALA A 591 13.67 -16.92 -34.32
CA ALA A 591 14.22 -16.38 -33.07
C ALA A 591 15.12 -15.17 -33.37
N PHE A 592 15.08 -14.16 -32.57
CA PHE A 592 15.87 -12.95 -32.72
C PHE A 592 16.29 -12.41 -31.35
N ILE A 593 17.40 -11.69 -31.30
CA ILE A 593 17.86 -11.05 -30.07
C ILE A 593 16.92 -9.88 -29.75
N THR A 594 16.29 -9.91 -28.60
CA THR A 594 15.38 -8.85 -28.13
C THR A 594 16.09 -7.78 -27.33
N GLN A 595 17.18 -8.13 -26.64
CA GLN A 595 17.93 -7.23 -25.79
C GLN A 595 19.39 -7.59 -25.78
N PHE A 596 20.28 -6.60 -25.86
CA PHE A 596 21.70 -6.76 -25.67
C PHE A 596 22.05 -7.07 -24.19
N PRO A 597 23.02 -7.95 -23.93
CA PRO A 597 23.43 -8.27 -22.57
C PRO A 597 24.11 -7.08 -21.90
N THR A 598 23.82 -6.88 -20.60
CA THR A 598 24.56 -5.97 -19.74
C THR A 598 25.74 -6.74 -19.13
N SER A 599 26.90 -6.65 -19.76
CA SER A 599 28.04 -7.51 -19.45
C SER A 599 28.73 -7.19 -18.12
N SER A 600 28.65 -5.95 -17.66
CA SER A 600 29.20 -5.50 -16.38
C SER A 600 28.44 -4.31 -15.83
N PHE A 601 28.20 -4.29 -14.55
CA PHE A 601 27.63 -3.16 -13.81
C PHE A 601 28.01 -3.25 -12.32
N ARG A 602 27.86 -2.16 -11.61
CA ARG A 602 27.93 -2.10 -10.14
C ARG A 602 26.53 -2.16 -9.56
N GLN A 603 26.40 -2.74 -8.38
CA GLN A 603 25.14 -2.68 -7.64
C GLN A 603 24.78 -1.24 -7.30
N GLU A 604 23.49 -0.90 -7.34
CA GLU A 604 22.99 0.38 -6.86
C GLU A 604 23.39 0.57 -5.40
N ALA A 605 23.95 1.72 -5.08
CA ALA A 605 24.47 2.08 -3.77
C ALA A 605 23.78 3.33 -3.22
N ALA A 606 23.27 3.24 -2.00
CA ALA A 606 22.68 4.33 -1.23
C ALA A 606 23.71 4.89 -0.24
N TYR A 607 24.19 6.10 -0.45
CA TYR A 607 24.99 6.88 0.49
C TYR A 607 24.04 7.64 1.39
N LYS A 608 23.83 7.17 2.62
CA LYS A 608 22.88 7.72 3.57
C LYS A 608 23.56 8.50 4.65
N SER A 609 22.97 9.63 5.06
CA SER A 609 23.32 10.39 6.25
C SER A 609 22.08 10.88 6.97
N ASN A 610 22.14 10.93 8.29
CA ASN A 610 21.06 11.37 9.17
C ASN A 610 21.62 12.17 10.32
N LEU A 611 20.94 13.26 10.70
CA LEU A 611 21.18 14.03 11.91
C LEU A 611 19.87 14.07 12.69
N GLY A 612 19.90 13.63 13.95
CA GLY A 612 18.72 13.49 14.80
C GLY A 612 18.87 14.18 16.16
N LEU A 613 17.75 14.61 16.70
CA LEU A 613 17.60 15.15 18.04
C LEU A 613 16.49 14.39 18.76
N ASP A 614 16.79 13.81 19.91
CA ASP A 614 15.81 13.20 20.80
C ASP A 614 15.81 13.97 22.12
N MET A 615 14.63 14.42 22.55
CA MET A 615 14.45 15.16 23.80
C MET A 615 13.26 14.64 24.59
N ARG A 616 13.40 14.62 25.90
CA ARG A 616 12.30 14.49 26.85
C ARG A 616 12.31 15.69 27.81
N ILE A 617 11.15 16.29 28.00
CA ILE A 617 10.98 17.49 28.83
C ILE A 617 9.88 17.22 29.86
N ALA A 618 10.18 17.49 31.14
CA ALA A 618 9.23 17.36 32.24
C ALA A 618 8.56 15.99 32.36
N SER A 619 9.24 14.91 31.92
CA SER A 619 8.76 13.51 31.90
C SER A 619 7.46 13.28 31.13
N CYS A 620 6.94 14.28 30.44
CA CYS A 620 5.63 14.17 29.74
C CYS A 620 5.65 14.58 28.27
N LEU A 621 6.72 15.23 27.81
CA LEU A 621 6.85 15.68 26.43
C LEU A 621 8.09 15.07 25.79
N ASP A 622 7.90 14.20 24.77
CA ASP A 622 8.96 13.68 23.94
C ASP A 622 8.96 14.38 22.58
N ILE A 623 10.14 14.74 22.10
CA ILE A 623 10.38 15.34 20.80
C ILE A 623 11.45 14.54 20.11
N VAL A 624 11.17 14.09 18.88
CA VAL A 624 12.09 13.43 17.98
C VAL A 624 12.11 14.21 16.67
N ALA A 625 13.29 14.65 16.25
CA ALA A 625 13.44 15.36 14.99
C ALA A 625 14.62 14.78 14.22
N ASP A 626 14.44 14.55 12.94
CA ASP A 626 15.45 14.04 12.02
C ASP A 626 15.54 14.90 10.77
N VAL A 627 16.76 15.13 10.29
CA VAL A 627 17.05 15.64 8.95
C VAL A 627 17.91 14.61 8.24
N PHE A 628 17.53 14.23 7.04
CA PHE A 628 18.20 13.17 6.31
C PHE A 628 18.55 13.61 4.89
N TYR A 629 19.66 13.03 4.40
CA TYR A 629 20.09 13.13 3.01
C TYR A 629 20.56 11.77 2.55
N GLN A 630 20.21 11.41 1.31
CA GLN A 630 20.63 10.19 0.68
C GLN A 630 20.97 10.46 -0.77
N GLN A 631 21.98 9.78 -1.30
CA GLN A 631 22.29 9.75 -2.72
C GLN A 631 22.37 8.29 -3.19
N ARG A 632 21.49 7.94 -4.12
CA ARG A 632 21.53 6.67 -4.85
C ARG A 632 22.41 6.82 -6.06
N ARG A 633 23.39 5.93 -6.20
CA ARG A 633 24.32 5.87 -7.33
C ARG A 633 24.32 4.52 -7.98
N ASN A 634 24.83 4.42 -9.18
CA ASN A 634 24.88 3.20 -9.99
C ASN A 634 23.47 2.64 -10.27
N ILE A 635 22.46 3.50 -10.39
CA ILE A 635 21.13 3.08 -10.82
C ILE A 635 21.24 2.63 -12.26
N LEU A 636 20.73 1.42 -12.55
CA LEU A 636 20.70 0.86 -13.89
C LEU A 636 19.69 1.59 -14.76
N VAL A 637 20.16 2.24 -15.79
CA VAL A 637 19.38 3.03 -16.74
C VAL A 637 19.48 2.41 -18.12
N SER A 638 18.37 2.34 -18.84
CA SER A 638 18.39 1.87 -20.24
C SER A 638 19.25 2.83 -21.10
N ALA A 639 20.15 2.26 -21.85
CA ALA A 639 20.99 2.98 -22.81
C ALA A 639 20.31 3.26 -24.16
N SER A 640 18.97 3.15 -24.24
CA SER A 640 18.20 3.29 -25.49
C SER A 640 18.38 4.65 -26.17
N SER A 641 18.57 5.74 -25.41
CA SER A 641 18.82 7.07 -25.96
C SER A 641 20.19 7.24 -26.64
N LEU A 642 21.11 6.31 -26.43
CA LEU A 642 22.44 6.31 -27.04
C LEU A 642 22.49 5.48 -28.34
N ASN A 643 21.53 4.62 -28.58
CA ASN A 643 21.50 3.72 -29.72
C ASN A 643 20.44 4.16 -30.73
N SER A 644 20.78 4.03 -32.03
CA SER A 644 19.85 4.29 -33.09
C SER A 644 18.71 3.25 -33.09
N SER A 645 17.48 3.71 -33.28
CA SER A 645 16.29 2.83 -33.46
C SER A 645 16.41 1.88 -34.67
N VAL A 646 17.28 2.17 -35.60
CA VAL A 646 17.59 1.33 -36.79
C VAL A 646 18.16 -0.04 -36.38
N VAL A 647 18.76 -0.15 -35.20
CA VAL A 647 19.28 -1.42 -34.69
C VAL A 647 18.16 -2.43 -34.41
N GLY A 648 16.96 -1.97 -34.08
CA GLY A 648 15.80 -2.81 -33.84
C GLY A 648 15.87 -3.74 -32.62
N ILE A 649 16.89 -3.59 -31.77
CA ILE A 649 17.14 -4.39 -30.57
C ILE A 649 17.16 -3.47 -29.37
N GLN A 650 16.55 -3.91 -28.26
CA GLN A 650 16.60 -3.15 -27.02
C GLN A 650 18.03 -2.99 -26.53
N SER A 651 18.36 -1.80 -26.10
CA SER A 651 19.69 -1.48 -25.56
C SER A 651 19.93 -2.20 -24.24
N SER A 652 21.21 -2.43 -23.95
CA SER A 652 21.65 -2.83 -22.60
C SER A 652 21.36 -1.73 -21.57
N TYR A 653 21.52 -2.05 -20.30
CA TYR A 653 21.53 -1.08 -19.21
C TYR A 653 22.96 -0.63 -18.88
N ASP A 654 23.06 0.58 -18.33
CA ASP A 654 24.32 1.13 -17.80
C ASP A 654 24.08 1.69 -16.39
N ASP A 655 25.07 1.59 -15.51
CA ASP A 655 25.01 2.01 -14.10
C ASP A 655 25.33 3.52 -13.89
N LYS A 656 24.63 4.38 -14.63
CA LYS A 656 24.90 5.83 -14.66
C LYS A 656 23.88 6.69 -13.96
N GLY A 657 22.73 6.12 -13.54
CA GLY A 657 21.71 6.93 -12.87
C GLY A 657 22.15 7.35 -11.46
N VAL A 658 21.90 8.61 -11.12
CA VAL A 658 22.11 9.17 -9.77
C VAL A 658 20.88 9.96 -9.35
N VAL A 659 20.34 9.61 -8.17
CA VAL A 659 19.19 10.30 -7.55
C VAL A 659 19.58 10.73 -6.14
N ALA A 660 19.34 11.98 -5.79
CA ALA A 660 19.41 12.47 -4.42
C ALA A 660 18.01 12.49 -3.81
N SER A 661 17.91 12.20 -2.50
CA SER A 661 16.71 12.45 -1.73
C SER A 661 17.06 13.08 -0.39
N TYR A 662 16.20 13.99 0.09
CA TYR A 662 16.38 14.69 1.34
C TYR A 662 15.05 15.04 1.97
N GLY A 663 15.06 15.25 3.28
CA GLY A 663 13.84 15.59 3.99
C GLY A 663 14.04 15.80 5.48
N ALA A 664 12.90 15.97 6.16
CA ALA A 664 12.85 16.15 7.60
C ALA A 664 11.65 15.40 8.19
N GLU A 665 11.82 14.99 9.45
CA GLU A 665 10.79 14.34 10.27
C GLU A 665 10.68 15.04 11.60
N LEU A 666 9.46 15.15 12.12
CA LEU A 666 9.18 15.68 13.45
C LEU A 666 8.09 14.84 14.11
N GLY A 667 8.40 14.29 15.26
CA GLY A 667 7.47 13.62 16.16
C GLY A 667 7.41 14.34 17.51
N ILE A 668 6.22 14.65 17.98
CA ILE A 668 5.97 15.24 19.29
C ILE A 668 4.95 14.37 20.00
N ARG A 669 5.29 13.85 21.16
CA ARG A 669 4.42 13.03 21.99
C ARG A 669 4.27 13.67 23.37
N PHE A 670 3.05 13.92 23.77
CA PHE A 670 2.68 14.35 25.10
C PHE A 670 1.89 13.24 25.80
N ALA A 671 2.29 12.85 27.01
CA ALA A 671 1.55 11.89 27.81
C ALA A 671 1.61 12.30 29.28
N LYS A 672 0.45 12.40 29.94
CA LYS A 672 0.36 12.79 31.35
C LYS A 672 -0.81 12.10 32.05
N THR A 673 -0.51 11.49 33.19
CA THR A 673 -1.50 10.96 34.12
C THR A 673 -1.58 11.93 35.31
N PHE A 674 -2.77 12.40 35.63
CA PHE A 674 -3.02 13.31 36.75
C PHE A 674 -3.36 12.53 38.03
N GLU A 675 -3.16 13.15 39.21
CA GLU A 675 -3.42 12.52 40.50
C GLU A 675 -4.86 12.01 40.68
N ASN A 676 -5.81 12.63 40.01
CA ASN A 676 -7.21 12.19 40.00
C ASN A 676 -7.48 10.97 39.14
N GLY A 677 -6.46 10.41 38.48
CA GLY A 677 -6.55 9.28 37.56
C GLY A 677 -7.01 9.65 36.14
N PHE A 678 -7.04 10.95 35.80
CA PHE A 678 -7.24 11.40 34.43
C PHE A 678 -5.95 11.22 33.64
N ASN A 679 -6.02 10.49 32.52
CA ASN A 679 -4.89 10.26 31.63
C ASN A 679 -5.16 10.94 30.28
N ILE A 680 -4.16 11.64 29.74
CA ILE A 680 -4.18 12.23 28.41
C ILE A 680 -2.90 11.88 27.68
N ASN A 681 -3.04 11.46 26.40
CA ASN A 681 -1.93 11.30 25.48
C ASN A 681 -2.28 11.97 24.14
N ALA A 682 -1.30 12.62 23.55
CA ALA A 682 -1.42 13.24 22.24
C ALA A 682 -0.11 13.06 21.48
N THR A 683 -0.19 12.69 20.21
CA THR A 683 1.00 12.56 19.35
C THR A 683 0.76 13.31 18.05
N GLY A 684 1.71 14.13 17.65
CA GLY A 684 1.75 14.77 16.35
C GLY A 684 2.99 14.31 15.60
N MET A 685 2.86 13.91 14.34
CA MET A 685 3.96 13.47 13.50
C MET A 685 3.86 14.13 12.12
N ALA A 686 5.00 14.47 11.53
CA ALA A 686 5.09 14.98 10.19
C ALA A 686 6.37 14.48 9.52
N THR A 687 6.28 14.12 8.25
CA THR A 687 7.40 13.73 7.40
C THR A 687 7.27 14.46 6.07
N TYR A 688 8.36 15.08 5.63
CA TYR A 688 8.49 15.65 4.31
C TYR A 688 9.74 15.08 3.64
N ALA A 689 9.59 14.63 2.41
CA ALA A 689 10.69 14.10 1.61
C ALA A 689 10.59 14.57 0.16
N LYS A 690 11.72 14.86 -0.44
CA LYS A 690 11.83 15.25 -1.86
C LYS A 690 13.01 14.52 -2.47
N SER A 691 12.86 14.05 -3.73
CA SER A 691 13.93 13.47 -4.52
C SER A 691 14.31 14.37 -5.71
N GLN A 692 15.48 14.14 -6.28
CA GLN A 692 15.95 14.82 -7.48
C GLN A 692 16.90 13.92 -8.27
N ILE A 693 16.64 13.76 -9.56
CA ILE A 693 17.54 13.09 -10.50
C ILE A 693 18.73 14.01 -10.76
N LEU A 694 19.95 13.57 -10.44
CA LEU A 694 21.18 14.35 -10.62
C LEU A 694 21.90 13.97 -11.90
N GLU A 695 21.94 12.68 -12.24
CA GLU A 695 22.59 12.15 -13.44
C GLU A 695 21.70 11.09 -14.06
N TRP A 696 21.62 11.10 -15.39
CA TRP A 696 20.82 10.15 -16.16
C TRP A 696 21.39 9.98 -17.57
N ILE A 697 21.07 8.87 -18.22
CA ILE A 697 21.41 8.68 -19.65
C ILE A 697 20.26 9.24 -20.47
N GLU A 698 20.46 10.43 -21.02
CA GLU A 698 19.46 11.09 -21.86
C GLU A 698 20.11 11.93 -22.96
N ASN A 699 19.38 12.13 -24.03
CA ASN A 699 19.75 13.06 -25.13
C ASN A 699 18.50 13.79 -25.59
N PRO A 700 17.96 14.72 -24.77
CA PRO A 700 16.70 15.38 -25.07
C PRO A 700 16.86 16.36 -26.25
N ALA A 701 15.87 16.38 -27.15
CA ALA A 701 15.84 17.33 -28.27
C ALA A 701 15.67 18.77 -27.80
N TYR A 702 14.96 18.97 -26.67
CA TYR A 702 14.71 20.28 -26.06
C TYR A 702 14.96 20.23 -24.55
N PRO A 703 15.34 21.36 -23.93
CA PRO A 703 15.65 21.37 -22.47
C PRO A 703 14.50 20.93 -21.55
N ASN A 704 13.26 21.21 -21.94
CA ASN A 704 12.07 20.81 -21.17
C ASN A 704 11.83 19.29 -21.14
N LEU A 705 12.42 18.55 -22.06
CA LEU A 705 12.34 17.09 -22.12
C LEU A 705 13.31 16.42 -21.16
N SER A 706 14.32 17.13 -20.64
CA SER A 706 15.26 16.56 -19.67
C SER A 706 14.55 16.15 -18.40
N ILE A 707 14.92 14.99 -17.87
CA ILE A 707 14.48 14.52 -16.55
C ILE A 707 15.49 14.86 -15.45
N ILE A 708 16.71 15.27 -15.84
CA ILE A 708 17.72 15.71 -14.88
C ILE A 708 17.22 16.97 -14.18
N GLY A 709 17.29 16.99 -12.85
CA GLY A 709 16.77 18.06 -12.02
C GLY A 709 15.34 17.86 -11.52
N THR A 710 14.59 16.90 -12.08
CA THR A 710 13.20 16.57 -11.67
C THR A 710 13.18 15.54 -10.54
N GLN A 711 12.02 15.32 -9.92
CA GLN A 711 11.84 14.27 -8.92
C GLN A 711 11.88 12.88 -9.58
N ALA A 712 12.31 11.85 -8.82
CA ALA A 712 12.50 10.49 -9.34
C ALA A 712 11.20 9.84 -9.88
N ASP A 713 10.06 10.24 -9.35
CA ASP A 713 8.73 9.78 -9.72
C ASP A 713 7.81 10.92 -10.21
N ALA A 714 8.40 12.00 -10.73
CA ALA A 714 7.64 13.13 -11.27
C ALA A 714 6.78 12.68 -12.45
N ALA A 715 5.50 13.06 -12.43
CA ALA A 715 4.65 12.91 -13.60
C ALA A 715 5.15 13.81 -14.73
N ARG A 716 4.94 13.38 -15.98
CA ARG A 716 5.29 14.14 -17.17
C ARG A 716 4.08 14.30 -18.05
N GLY A 717 3.91 15.47 -18.63
CA GLY A 717 2.76 15.73 -19.48
C GLY A 717 2.77 17.14 -20.08
N LEU A 718 1.78 17.43 -20.89
CA LEU A 718 1.57 18.74 -21.50
C LEU A 718 0.97 19.71 -20.49
N GLN A 719 1.32 20.97 -20.59
CA GLN A 719 0.69 22.04 -19.83
C GLN A 719 -0.57 22.52 -20.55
N ALA A 720 -1.74 22.20 -20.03
CA ALA A 720 -3.00 22.76 -20.52
C ALA A 720 -3.15 24.22 -20.08
N VAL A 721 -3.59 25.08 -20.99
CA VAL A 721 -3.90 26.49 -20.74
C VAL A 721 -5.38 26.79 -20.75
N GLY A 722 -6.22 25.76 -20.89
CA GLY A 722 -7.67 25.84 -20.94
C GLY A 722 -8.24 25.00 -22.06
N PHE A 723 -9.42 25.39 -22.53
CA PHE A 723 -10.13 24.77 -23.66
C PHE A 723 -10.33 25.81 -24.76
N PHE A 724 -10.31 25.38 -26.02
CA PHE A 724 -10.63 26.24 -27.14
C PHE A 724 -12.04 26.80 -27.01
N GLN A 725 -12.19 28.13 -27.03
CA GLN A 725 -13.47 28.81 -26.81
C GLN A 725 -14.29 28.99 -28.09
N ASP A 726 -13.65 29.23 -29.21
CA ASP A 726 -14.24 29.41 -30.53
C ASP A 726 -13.24 29.10 -31.66
N GLN A 727 -13.68 29.19 -32.91
CA GLN A 727 -12.86 28.91 -34.08
C GLN A 727 -11.71 29.96 -34.20
N ALA A 728 -11.93 31.20 -33.82
CA ALA A 728 -10.90 32.23 -33.86
C ALA A 728 -9.77 31.95 -32.86
N ASP A 729 -10.09 31.39 -31.71
CA ASP A 729 -9.11 30.90 -30.71
C ASP A 729 -8.28 29.75 -31.28
N ILE A 730 -8.90 28.82 -32.01
CA ILE A 730 -8.18 27.72 -32.69
C ILE A 730 -7.23 28.30 -33.76
N ASP A 731 -7.75 29.18 -34.62
CA ASP A 731 -6.98 29.75 -35.76
C ASP A 731 -5.79 30.60 -35.32
N ASN A 732 -5.85 31.21 -34.13
CA ASN A 732 -4.80 32.04 -33.58
C ASN A 732 -3.85 31.32 -32.61
N SER A 733 -4.01 30.03 -32.41
CA SER A 733 -3.21 29.21 -31.47
C SER A 733 -2.17 28.38 -32.24
N PRO A 734 -1.09 27.93 -31.57
CA PRO A 734 -0.17 26.97 -32.13
C PRO A 734 -0.87 25.71 -32.64
N LEU A 735 -0.35 25.14 -33.74
CA LEU A 735 -0.93 23.92 -34.31
C LEU A 735 -0.75 22.72 -33.38
N GLN A 736 -1.82 22.11 -32.92
CA GLN A 736 -1.76 20.87 -32.14
C GLN A 736 -1.69 19.65 -33.07
N GLN A 737 -0.58 18.90 -33.04
CA GLN A 737 -0.32 17.78 -33.95
C GLN A 737 -0.93 16.44 -33.54
N PHE A 738 -1.58 16.36 -32.36
CA PHE A 738 -2.21 15.11 -31.89
C PHE A 738 -3.53 14.76 -32.59
N GLY A 739 -4.00 15.61 -33.49
CA GLY A 739 -5.21 15.46 -34.26
C GLY A 739 -5.92 16.79 -34.54
N GLN A 740 -7.00 16.74 -35.29
CA GLN A 740 -7.82 17.92 -35.54
C GLN A 740 -8.55 18.32 -34.25
N VAL A 741 -8.37 19.57 -33.83
CA VAL A 741 -9.03 20.13 -32.65
C VAL A 741 -10.31 20.87 -33.02
N LYS A 742 -11.24 20.90 -32.07
CA LYS A 742 -12.53 21.60 -32.13
C LYS A 742 -12.75 22.44 -30.88
N VAL A 743 -13.74 23.30 -30.91
CA VAL A 743 -14.17 24.08 -29.72
C VAL A 743 -14.46 23.14 -28.54
N GLY A 744 -13.93 23.46 -27.38
CA GLY A 744 -14.03 22.63 -26.18
C GLY A 744 -12.95 21.56 -26.03
N ASP A 745 -12.07 21.39 -27.02
CA ASP A 745 -10.88 20.54 -26.86
C ASP A 745 -9.81 21.24 -26.03
N ILE A 746 -8.91 20.41 -25.43
CA ILE A 746 -7.84 20.93 -24.58
C ILE A 746 -6.84 21.72 -25.42
N LYS A 747 -6.56 22.95 -24.97
CA LYS A 747 -5.54 23.82 -25.52
C LYS A 747 -4.26 23.70 -24.72
N TYR A 748 -3.15 23.36 -25.36
CA TYR A 748 -1.86 23.19 -24.71
C TYR A 748 -0.93 24.37 -24.96
N LYS A 749 0.07 24.51 -24.09
CA LYS A 749 1.10 25.51 -24.15
C LYS A 749 2.25 25.04 -25.04
N ASP A 750 2.66 25.87 -25.97
CA ASP A 750 3.93 25.74 -26.70
C ASP A 750 5.07 26.06 -25.72
N VAL A 751 5.82 25.06 -25.34
CA VAL A 751 6.89 25.16 -24.34
C VAL A 751 8.23 25.43 -25.02
N ASN A 752 8.47 24.81 -26.16
CA ASN A 752 9.73 24.92 -26.90
C ASN A 752 9.78 26.16 -27.85
N GLY A 753 8.62 26.80 -28.10
CA GLY A 753 8.49 28.03 -28.87
C GLY A 753 8.56 27.81 -30.40
N ASP A 754 8.28 26.62 -30.89
CA ASP A 754 8.31 26.30 -32.32
C ASP A 754 6.96 26.52 -33.03
N ASN A 755 5.95 26.98 -32.31
CA ASN A 755 4.57 27.20 -32.74
C ASN A 755 3.80 25.93 -33.15
N VAL A 756 4.24 24.78 -32.68
CA VAL A 756 3.61 23.47 -32.87
C VAL A 756 3.55 22.75 -31.55
N ILE A 757 2.40 22.19 -31.20
CA ILE A 757 2.22 21.39 -29.99
C ILE A 757 2.33 19.92 -30.34
N ASN A 758 3.32 19.25 -29.76
CA ASN A 758 3.55 17.81 -29.91
C ASN A 758 4.28 17.24 -28.67
N GLU A 759 4.87 16.03 -28.79
CA GLU A 759 5.62 15.41 -27.68
C GLU A 759 6.85 16.23 -27.24
N ASN A 760 7.31 17.19 -28.02
CA ASN A 760 8.44 18.07 -27.66
C ASN A 760 8.04 19.15 -26.64
N ASP A 761 6.75 19.33 -26.37
CA ASP A 761 6.22 20.26 -25.36
C ASP A 761 5.96 19.61 -23.99
N VAL A 762 6.25 18.33 -23.86
CA VAL A 762 6.13 17.62 -22.60
C VAL A 762 7.09 18.20 -21.57
N VAL A 763 6.59 18.43 -20.36
CA VAL A 763 7.38 18.91 -19.21
C VAL A 763 7.24 17.98 -18.02
N SER A 764 8.15 18.09 -17.07
CA SER A 764 7.95 17.51 -15.74
C SER A 764 6.94 18.34 -14.95
N LEU A 765 5.97 17.69 -14.36
CA LEU A 765 4.94 18.30 -13.52
C LEU A 765 5.41 18.25 -12.06
N ASP A 766 6.23 19.20 -11.64
CA ASP A 766 6.98 19.19 -10.37
C ASP A 766 6.14 19.69 -9.16
N TYR A 767 4.81 19.54 -9.20
CA TYR A 767 3.93 19.92 -8.09
C TYR A 767 3.49 18.75 -7.19
N GLY A 768 4.01 17.56 -7.43
CA GLY A 768 3.78 16.38 -6.60
C GLY A 768 4.48 15.14 -7.14
N THR A 769 4.34 14.04 -6.43
CA THR A 769 4.93 12.74 -6.71
C THR A 769 3.86 11.67 -6.72
N ALA A 770 4.12 10.49 -7.31
CA ALA A 770 3.17 9.38 -7.33
C ALA A 770 2.83 8.90 -5.91
N PHE A 771 3.82 8.89 -5.02
CA PHE A 771 3.64 8.63 -3.58
C PHE A 771 3.66 9.95 -2.80
N PRO A 772 2.82 10.17 -1.76
CA PRO A 772 2.77 11.46 -1.06
C PRO A 772 4.14 11.88 -0.52
N SER A 773 4.64 13.04 -0.92
CA SER A 773 5.90 13.58 -0.41
C SER A 773 5.75 14.26 0.96
N MET A 774 4.53 14.59 1.35
CA MET A 774 4.18 15.12 2.67
C MET A 774 3.15 14.20 3.32
N ASN A 775 3.48 13.65 4.48
CA ASN A 775 2.60 12.84 5.32
C ASN A 775 2.61 13.38 6.74
N TYR A 776 1.43 13.53 7.35
CA TYR A 776 1.31 14.00 8.73
C TYR A 776 0.17 13.28 9.43
N SER A 777 0.29 13.15 10.75
CA SER A 777 -0.73 12.53 11.57
C SER A 777 -0.85 13.19 12.93
N PHE A 778 -2.01 13.02 13.53
CA PHE A 778 -2.30 13.46 14.87
C PHE A 778 -3.14 12.40 15.58
N SER A 779 -2.76 12.05 16.81
CA SER A 779 -3.56 11.19 17.68
C SER A 779 -3.84 11.86 19.02
N LEU A 780 -5.03 11.59 19.55
CA LEU A 780 -5.45 12.05 20.88
C LEU A 780 -6.13 10.89 21.60
N GLY A 781 -5.69 10.65 22.84
CA GLY A 781 -6.29 9.70 23.75
C GLY A 781 -6.57 10.33 25.10
N VAL A 782 -7.73 10.06 25.68
CA VAL A 782 -8.09 10.45 27.05
C VAL A 782 -8.72 9.25 27.75
N GLU A 783 -8.36 9.06 29.03
CA GLU A 783 -8.97 8.03 29.86
C GLU A 783 -9.26 8.57 31.26
N PHE A 784 -10.40 8.22 31.81
CA PHE A 784 -10.80 8.52 33.17
C PHE A 784 -11.66 7.43 33.76
N LYS A 785 -11.22 6.84 34.87
CA LYS A 785 -11.95 5.78 35.63
C LYS A 785 -12.41 4.62 34.76
N GLY A 786 -11.54 4.19 33.81
CA GLY A 786 -11.83 3.08 32.91
C GLY A 786 -12.64 3.45 31.66
N PHE A 787 -13.20 4.66 31.58
CA PHE A 787 -13.78 5.17 30.34
C PHE A 787 -12.73 5.89 29.51
N GLY A 788 -12.55 5.53 28.27
CA GLY A 788 -11.57 6.12 27.39
C GLY A 788 -12.07 6.42 25.99
N ILE A 789 -11.45 7.42 25.37
CA ILE A 789 -11.65 7.82 23.98
C ILE A 789 -10.29 7.97 23.33
N ASN A 790 -10.10 7.37 22.15
CA ASN A 790 -8.93 7.54 21.30
C ASN A 790 -9.35 7.96 19.90
N ALA A 791 -8.54 8.78 19.24
CA ALA A 791 -8.74 9.13 17.84
C ALA A 791 -7.37 9.27 17.14
N VAL A 792 -7.28 8.81 15.89
CA VAL A 792 -6.11 8.92 15.02
C VAL A 792 -6.53 9.56 13.71
N PHE A 793 -5.84 10.61 13.32
CA PHE A 793 -6.01 11.31 12.06
C PHE A 793 -4.75 11.20 11.23
N GLN A 794 -4.90 11.07 9.94
CA GLN A 794 -3.79 11.09 8.98
C GLN A 794 -4.15 12.00 7.82
N GLY A 795 -3.16 12.74 7.33
CA GLY A 795 -3.26 13.51 6.11
C GLY A 795 -2.02 13.35 5.24
N ALA A 796 -2.21 13.53 3.97
CA ALA A 796 -1.15 13.52 2.97
C ALA A 796 -1.36 14.62 1.95
N GLY A 797 -0.28 15.03 1.29
CA GLY A 797 -0.32 16.06 0.26
C GLY A 797 0.87 15.97 -0.67
N ASN A 798 0.88 16.82 -1.67
CA ASN A 798 1.87 16.82 -2.75
C ASN A 798 1.93 15.44 -3.44
N GLN A 799 0.77 14.85 -3.71
CA GLN A 799 0.64 13.61 -4.47
C GLN A 799 0.00 13.92 -5.81
N ILE A 800 0.54 13.36 -6.89
CA ILE A 800 -0.09 13.41 -8.21
C ILE A 800 -0.85 12.13 -8.46
N LYS A 801 -2.10 12.27 -8.91
CA LYS A 801 -2.92 11.19 -9.44
C LYS A 801 -3.34 11.52 -10.87
N ASN A 802 -3.32 10.52 -11.73
CA ASN A 802 -3.81 10.65 -13.10
C ASN A 802 -5.26 10.17 -13.17
N LEU A 803 -6.19 11.12 -13.30
CA LEU A 803 -7.63 10.82 -13.36
C LEU A 803 -8.02 10.06 -14.63
N ARG A 804 -7.31 10.27 -15.74
CA ARG A 804 -7.61 9.65 -17.03
C ARG A 804 -7.62 8.11 -16.98
N TYR A 805 -6.82 7.51 -16.09
CA TYR A 805 -6.76 6.05 -15.95
C TYR A 805 -7.92 5.45 -15.13
N VAL A 806 -8.81 6.28 -14.61
CA VAL A 806 -10.04 5.80 -13.95
C VAL A 806 -11.16 5.76 -14.98
N ASP A 807 -11.12 4.75 -15.84
CA ASP A 807 -12.04 4.54 -16.95
C ASP A 807 -13.51 4.63 -16.52
N GLY A 808 -14.30 5.37 -17.30
CA GLY A 808 -15.72 5.57 -17.05
C GLY A 808 -16.07 6.65 -16.03
N VAL A 809 -15.10 7.10 -15.22
CA VAL A 809 -15.33 8.19 -14.26
C VAL A 809 -14.92 9.54 -14.85
N TRP A 810 -13.71 9.61 -15.41
CA TRP A 810 -13.15 10.80 -16.04
C TRP A 810 -12.82 10.56 -17.51
N GLY A 811 -13.77 10.05 -18.27
CA GLY A 811 -13.62 9.82 -19.71
C GLY A 811 -14.78 10.38 -20.50
N ALA A 812 -14.52 10.83 -21.72
CA ALA A 812 -15.57 11.09 -22.69
C ALA A 812 -16.25 9.76 -23.11
N LEU A 813 -17.37 9.86 -23.82
CA LEU A 813 -18.20 8.73 -24.27
C LEU A 813 -17.56 7.84 -25.35
N SER A 814 -16.28 8.10 -25.70
CA SER A 814 -15.55 7.31 -26.69
C SER A 814 -15.51 5.83 -26.31
N ASP A 815 -15.48 4.96 -27.33
CA ASP A 815 -15.44 3.51 -27.17
C ASP A 815 -16.64 2.92 -26.39
N ASN A 816 -17.81 3.58 -26.45
CA ASN A 816 -19.02 3.20 -25.73
C ASN A 816 -18.84 3.14 -24.19
N ARG A 817 -17.93 3.90 -23.62
CA ARG A 817 -17.72 3.94 -22.19
C ARG A 817 -18.88 4.60 -21.48
N ASN A 818 -19.07 4.26 -20.20
CA ASN A 818 -20.03 4.91 -19.34
C ASN A 818 -19.62 6.38 -19.06
N LEU A 819 -20.48 7.17 -18.45
CA LEU A 819 -20.29 8.57 -18.16
C LEU A 819 -20.61 8.81 -16.68
N SER A 820 -19.69 9.42 -15.93
CA SER A 820 -19.95 9.82 -14.55
C SER A 820 -20.71 11.15 -14.49
N GLN A 821 -21.48 11.31 -13.42
CA GLN A 821 -22.18 12.57 -13.13
C GLN A 821 -21.19 13.73 -12.95
N GLU A 822 -20.01 13.44 -12.36
CA GLU A 822 -18.93 14.41 -12.18
C GLU A 822 -18.41 14.95 -13.51
N TYR A 823 -18.10 14.05 -14.46
CA TYR A 823 -17.63 14.49 -15.77
C TYR A 823 -18.73 15.27 -16.52
N TYR A 824 -19.96 14.75 -16.55
CA TYR A 824 -21.09 15.37 -17.25
C TYR A 824 -21.37 16.79 -16.76
N ASN A 825 -21.34 16.99 -15.45
CA ASN A 825 -21.61 18.31 -14.88
C ASN A 825 -20.50 19.33 -15.13
N ASN A 826 -19.26 18.87 -15.31
CA ASN A 826 -18.07 19.72 -15.37
C ASN A 826 -17.35 19.68 -16.73
N CYS A 827 -17.91 19.04 -17.75
CA CYS A 827 -17.36 19.11 -19.12
C CYS A 827 -17.71 20.45 -19.79
N PHE A 828 -16.99 20.77 -20.86
CA PHE A 828 -17.13 22.03 -21.58
C PHE A 828 -18.55 22.29 -22.08
N ASP A 829 -19.26 21.26 -22.56
CA ASP A 829 -20.63 21.39 -23.06
C ASP A 829 -21.65 21.79 -22.00
N THR A 830 -21.40 21.47 -20.73
CA THR A 830 -22.30 21.74 -19.61
C THR A 830 -21.86 22.96 -18.80
N ALA A 831 -20.56 23.07 -18.50
CA ALA A 831 -20.00 24.09 -17.62
C ALA A 831 -19.43 25.32 -18.37
N GLY A 832 -19.23 25.22 -19.69
CA GLY A 832 -18.70 26.32 -20.51
C GLY A 832 -17.32 26.82 -20.06
N ALA A 833 -17.22 28.11 -19.71
CA ALA A 833 -15.97 28.71 -19.29
C ALA A 833 -15.41 28.17 -17.95
N ASP A 834 -16.29 27.60 -17.10
CA ASP A 834 -15.92 27.03 -15.81
C ASP A 834 -15.60 25.50 -15.89
N ALA A 835 -15.50 24.96 -17.11
CA ALA A 835 -15.24 23.54 -17.35
C ALA A 835 -13.94 23.05 -16.71
N LEU A 836 -14.00 21.87 -16.16
CA LEU A 836 -12.83 21.13 -15.64
C LEU A 836 -12.33 20.06 -16.62
N TYR A 837 -13.17 19.63 -17.56
CA TYR A 837 -12.94 18.56 -18.53
C TYR A 837 -13.29 19.03 -19.94
N PRO A 838 -12.67 18.42 -20.98
CA PRO A 838 -12.95 18.77 -22.35
C PRO A 838 -14.39 18.45 -22.75
N ARG A 839 -14.78 18.87 -23.97
CA ARG A 839 -16.08 18.60 -24.58
C ARG A 839 -16.39 17.10 -24.63
N LEU A 840 -17.66 16.79 -24.67
CA LEU A 840 -18.14 15.44 -24.95
C LEU A 840 -17.81 15.06 -26.41
N SER A 841 -17.35 13.83 -26.60
CA SER A 841 -17.06 13.24 -27.90
C SER A 841 -17.37 11.75 -27.88
N ALA A 842 -17.97 11.23 -28.95
CA ALA A 842 -18.17 9.81 -29.17
C ALA A 842 -16.93 9.15 -29.81
N GLU A 843 -16.01 9.97 -30.31
CA GLU A 843 -14.72 9.54 -30.89
C GLU A 843 -13.59 9.64 -29.85
N ASN A 844 -12.53 8.86 -30.05
CA ASN A 844 -11.31 9.01 -29.28
C ASN A 844 -10.50 10.21 -29.77
N VAL A 845 -10.71 11.37 -29.12
CA VAL A 845 -9.99 12.61 -29.46
C VAL A 845 -8.56 12.53 -28.92
N ALA A 846 -7.62 12.14 -29.79
CA ALA A 846 -6.22 11.93 -29.41
C ALA A 846 -5.58 13.15 -28.72
N ASN A 847 -5.99 14.37 -29.09
CA ASN A 847 -5.56 15.58 -28.43
C ASN A 847 -5.98 15.64 -26.96
N ASN A 848 -7.24 15.31 -26.64
CA ASN A 848 -7.75 15.33 -25.27
C ASN A 848 -7.23 14.15 -24.44
N ALA A 849 -6.75 13.10 -25.12
CA ALA A 849 -6.19 11.92 -24.52
C ALA A 849 -4.73 12.04 -24.09
N GLN A 850 -4.06 13.18 -24.38
CA GLN A 850 -2.67 13.38 -23.96
C GLN A 850 -2.55 13.54 -22.45
N GLU A 851 -1.48 12.98 -21.89
CA GLU A 851 -1.12 13.21 -20.49
C GLU A 851 -0.87 14.70 -20.28
N SER A 852 -1.57 15.31 -19.35
CA SER A 852 -1.55 16.75 -19.17
C SER A 852 -2.01 17.20 -17.79
N THR A 853 -1.83 18.48 -17.50
CA THR A 853 -2.30 19.09 -16.25
C THR A 853 -3.81 19.09 -16.05
N ILE A 854 -4.61 18.78 -17.07
CA ILE A 854 -6.06 18.51 -16.92
C ILE A 854 -6.26 17.18 -16.17
N TRP A 855 -5.51 16.16 -16.52
CA TRP A 855 -5.65 14.80 -15.98
C TRP A 855 -4.82 14.55 -14.75
N PHE A 856 -3.61 15.12 -14.68
CA PHE A 856 -2.77 15.04 -13.49
C PHE A 856 -3.21 16.06 -12.45
N ARG A 857 -3.74 15.55 -11.33
CA ARG A 857 -4.22 16.39 -10.21
C ARG A 857 -3.27 16.27 -9.02
N ASN A 858 -2.99 17.41 -8.40
CA ASN A 858 -2.35 17.44 -7.09
C ASN A 858 -3.41 17.09 -6.03
N VAL A 859 -3.21 15.96 -5.38
CA VAL A 859 -4.16 15.38 -4.44
C VAL A 859 -3.69 15.64 -3.02
N ALA A 860 -4.60 16.09 -2.18
CA ALA A 860 -4.42 16.22 -0.74
C ALA A 860 -5.67 15.72 -0.03
N TRP A 861 -5.46 14.98 1.05
CA TRP A 861 -6.54 14.44 1.85
C TRP A 861 -6.20 14.46 3.35
N PHE A 862 -7.24 14.44 4.19
CA PHE A 862 -7.16 14.34 5.64
C PHE A 862 -8.30 13.48 6.14
N LYS A 863 -8.00 12.38 6.84
CA LYS A 863 -8.97 11.37 7.27
C LYS A 863 -8.87 11.10 8.77
N MET A 864 -10.03 10.83 9.40
CA MET A 864 -10.07 10.14 10.70
C MET A 864 -9.90 8.64 10.43
N ARG A 865 -8.68 8.13 10.66
CA ARG A 865 -8.34 6.72 10.42
C ARG A 865 -8.99 5.79 11.40
N ASP A 866 -8.83 6.10 12.67
CA ASP A 866 -9.38 5.31 13.76
C ASP A 866 -10.00 6.22 14.81
N CYS A 867 -11.09 5.79 15.41
CA CYS A 867 -11.54 6.29 16.69
C CYS A 867 -12.03 5.12 17.56
N GLU A 868 -11.86 5.21 18.85
CA GLU A 868 -12.30 4.20 19.79
C GLU A 868 -12.95 4.86 21.00
N ILE A 869 -14.09 4.35 21.43
CA ILE A 869 -14.71 4.63 22.72
C ILE A 869 -14.76 3.29 23.45
N TYR A 870 -14.23 3.25 24.67
CA TYR A 870 -14.18 2.02 25.41
C TYR A 870 -14.45 2.22 26.90
N TYR A 871 -14.84 1.11 27.54
CA TYR A 871 -14.91 1.02 28.97
C TYR A 871 -14.18 -0.23 29.47
N ARG A 872 -13.21 -0.03 30.35
CA ARG A 872 -12.50 -1.09 31.07
C ARG A 872 -13.10 -1.25 32.44
N PHE A 873 -13.58 -2.45 32.75
CA PHE A 873 -14.22 -2.73 34.01
C PHE A 873 -13.21 -2.71 35.17
N PRO A 874 -13.56 -2.09 36.31
CA PRO A 874 -12.65 -2.03 37.45
C PRO A 874 -12.38 -3.43 38.02
N ALA A 875 -11.14 -3.71 38.41
CA ALA A 875 -10.71 -5.00 38.94
C ALA A 875 -11.53 -5.47 40.14
N SER A 876 -12.10 -4.53 40.95
CA SER A 876 -12.95 -4.86 42.09
C SER A 876 -14.24 -5.60 41.73
N LEU A 877 -14.80 -5.34 40.55
CA LEU A 877 -15.96 -6.05 40.04
C LEU A 877 -15.59 -7.42 39.45
N LEU A 878 -14.43 -7.50 38.78
CA LEU A 878 -13.98 -8.68 38.03
C LEU A 878 -13.42 -9.79 38.94
N LYS A 879 -12.81 -9.43 40.08
CA LYS A 879 -12.16 -10.38 40.98
C LYS A 879 -13.09 -11.50 41.46
N ASN A 880 -14.36 -11.16 41.67
CA ASN A 880 -15.35 -12.13 42.18
C ASN A 880 -15.72 -13.23 41.17
N ILE A 881 -15.50 -12.97 39.89
CA ILE A 881 -15.77 -13.87 38.77
C ILE A 881 -14.50 -14.44 38.12
N LYS A 882 -13.34 -14.26 38.79
CA LYS A 882 -12.01 -14.72 38.33
C LYS A 882 -11.62 -14.21 36.95
N ILE A 883 -12.01 -12.99 36.63
CA ILE A 883 -11.58 -12.27 35.46
C ILE A 883 -10.54 -11.25 35.90
N SER A 884 -9.41 -11.18 35.20
CA SER A 884 -8.31 -10.27 35.50
C SER A 884 -8.47 -8.92 34.78
N ASP A 885 -9.01 -8.92 33.55
CA ASP A 885 -9.32 -7.71 32.76
C ASP A 885 -10.53 -7.95 31.87
N ALA A 886 -11.34 -6.91 31.67
CA ALA A 886 -12.44 -6.93 30.71
C ALA A 886 -12.65 -5.53 30.12
N LYS A 887 -12.75 -5.45 28.79
CA LYS A 887 -12.95 -4.24 28.00
C LYS A 887 -14.10 -4.42 27.03
N VAL A 888 -15.02 -3.45 26.97
CA VAL A 888 -15.99 -3.32 25.87
C VAL A 888 -15.63 -2.08 25.06
N PHE A 889 -15.80 -2.13 23.76
CA PHE A 889 -15.40 -1.02 22.89
C PHE A 889 -16.30 -0.88 21.66
N VAL A 890 -16.34 0.36 21.18
CA VAL A 890 -16.85 0.74 19.86
C VAL A 890 -15.75 1.47 19.14
N GLN A 891 -15.40 0.99 17.96
CA GLN A 891 -14.35 1.56 17.13
C GLN A 891 -14.91 2.01 15.79
N GLY A 892 -14.48 3.17 15.31
CA GLY A 892 -14.79 3.70 14.00
C GLY A 892 -13.57 3.70 13.10
N GLN A 893 -13.75 3.51 11.81
CA GLN A 893 -12.68 3.59 10.79
C GLN A 893 -13.15 4.41 9.60
N ASN A 894 -12.29 5.32 9.12
CA ASN A 894 -12.55 6.22 7.98
C ASN A 894 -13.87 7.01 8.09
N LEU A 895 -14.31 7.37 9.30
CA LEU A 895 -15.60 8.02 9.52
C LEU A 895 -15.68 9.43 8.93
N LEU A 896 -14.55 10.12 8.85
CA LEU A 896 -14.44 11.46 8.26
C LEU A 896 -13.32 11.45 7.22
N SER A 897 -13.62 11.97 6.03
CA SER A 897 -12.66 12.24 4.96
C SER A 897 -12.87 13.64 4.43
N PHE A 898 -11.77 14.35 4.23
CA PHE A 898 -11.72 15.66 3.60
C PHE A 898 -10.63 15.61 2.54
N ASP A 899 -10.99 15.89 1.30
CA ASP A 899 -10.05 15.89 0.18
C ASP A 899 -10.43 16.92 -0.88
N ASN A 900 -9.66 16.98 -1.95
CA ASN A 900 -9.85 17.92 -3.04
C ASN A 900 -10.20 17.24 -4.38
N ILE A 901 -10.63 15.99 -4.35
CA ILE A 901 -11.12 15.25 -5.52
C ILE A 901 -12.60 14.98 -5.34
N ALA A 902 -13.39 15.28 -6.37
CA ALA A 902 -14.79 14.90 -6.42
C ALA A 902 -14.96 13.48 -6.98
N ALA A 903 -16.10 12.88 -6.75
CA ALA A 903 -16.56 11.59 -7.26
C ALA A 903 -15.99 10.34 -6.59
N MET A 904 -14.76 10.32 -6.09
CA MET A 904 -14.12 9.15 -5.51
C MET A 904 -13.16 9.52 -4.38
N ASP A 905 -12.81 8.55 -3.53
CA ASP A 905 -11.81 8.69 -2.47
C ASP A 905 -10.45 9.08 -3.07
N ALA A 906 -9.92 10.23 -2.65
CA ALA A 906 -8.69 10.80 -3.19
C ALA A 906 -7.45 9.93 -2.95
N GLU A 907 -7.44 9.10 -1.93
CA GLU A 907 -6.35 8.16 -1.63
C GLU A 907 -6.42 6.94 -2.55
N ASN A 908 -7.63 6.46 -2.88
CA ASN A 908 -7.88 5.22 -3.62
C ASN A 908 -8.61 5.50 -4.95
N LEU A 909 -8.00 6.31 -5.82
CA LEU A 909 -8.52 6.60 -7.15
C LEU A 909 -8.31 5.40 -8.09
N ASN A 910 -9.17 4.41 -7.99
CA ASN A 910 -9.20 3.26 -8.89
C ASN A 910 -10.62 2.70 -9.03
N THR A 911 -10.83 1.87 -10.02
CA THR A 911 -12.12 1.20 -10.30
C THR A 911 -12.28 -0.11 -9.52
N GLY A 912 -11.54 -0.28 -8.43
CA GLY A 912 -11.61 -1.47 -7.59
C GLY A 912 -12.69 -1.42 -6.51
N TYR A 913 -12.64 -2.36 -5.60
CA TYR A 913 -13.56 -2.44 -4.47
C TYR A 913 -13.49 -1.17 -3.61
N PRO A 914 -14.62 -0.50 -3.32
CA PRO A 914 -14.64 0.82 -2.71
C PRO A 914 -14.15 0.81 -1.27
N VAL A 915 -13.53 1.90 -0.85
CA VAL A 915 -13.25 2.17 0.56
C VAL A 915 -14.57 2.48 1.25
N MET A 916 -14.74 1.98 2.47
CA MET A 916 -15.95 2.15 3.26
C MET A 916 -15.67 2.75 4.62
N LYS A 917 -16.63 3.48 5.15
CA LYS A 917 -16.70 3.80 6.57
C LYS A 917 -17.07 2.55 7.37
N ALA A 918 -16.58 2.42 8.59
CA ALA A 918 -16.90 1.26 9.41
C ALA A 918 -17.10 1.62 10.89
N VAL A 919 -18.00 0.85 11.53
CA VAL A 919 -18.15 0.83 12.98
C VAL A 919 -18.05 -0.60 13.47
N ASN A 920 -17.20 -0.85 14.46
CA ASN A 920 -16.89 -2.14 15.05
C ASN A 920 -17.29 -2.17 16.51
N PHE A 921 -18.05 -3.18 16.93
CA PHE A 921 -18.43 -3.42 18.31
C PHE A 921 -17.72 -4.66 18.82
N GLY A 922 -17.07 -4.57 19.96
CA GLY A 922 -16.33 -5.72 20.46
C GLY A 922 -16.15 -5.75 21.96
N LEU A 923 -15.69 -6.90 22.40
CA LEU A 923 -15.35 -7.18 23.78
C LEU A 923 -14.05 -8.00 23.85
N SER A 924 -13.32 -7.83 24.97
CA SER A 924 -12.13 -8.61 25.29
C SER A 924 -12.12 -8.92 26.77
N VAL A 925 -11.82 -10.16 27.13
CA VAL A 925 -11.79 -10.64 28.50
C VAL A 925 -10.53 -11.46 28.73
N VAL A 926 -9.87 -11.25 29.88
CA VAL A 926 -8.67 -11.99 30.33
C VAL A 926 -9.00 -12.69 31.63
N PHE A 927 -8.79 -14.00 31.66
CA PHE A 927 -8.97 -14.88 32.83
C PHE A 927 -7.66 -15.15 33.52
#